data_9548689df7843000240432b1d5c4560e
#
_entry.id   9548689df7843000240432b1d5c4560e
#
_cell.length_a   1.000
_cell.length_b   1.000
_cell.length_c   1.000
_cell.angle_alpha   90.00
_cell.angle_beta   90.00
_cell.angle_gamma   90.00
#
_symmetry.space_group_name_H-M   'P 1'
#
loop_
_entity.id
_entity.type
_entity.pdbx_description
1 polymer ?
#
loop_
_entity_poly.entity_id
_entity_poly.type
_entity_poly.pdbx_seq_one_letter_code
_entity_poly.pdbx_strand_id
1 'polypeptide(L)'
;MYKAIKYINANIAEKITLDEIAGICGYSKWHFCNLFRRFTGMSFTEYVSNQKMQLAAIDILDGDKVIEVATRYGYDSPGGFNKAFLSHFGCFPREFRKNSEEANVRYKERRDKMFKMSDRCKILRDDAVNIKSKNDEISYVHDILGPIGTPPNDSGESAEYKIACKLESIILKSRPYIQEGELIVGYNFADNSSKWDLNGIWFPIENTEECRGKMIAQGISAEDVDFFFKYRERVKWVRSELPEYTPCEKNMMEEGAVVGDCIFSDHNVLDYKSVLELGFEGLLRKVEKYEEITGENELYRAAKKICRAAMKLGEKFADEIAKMRLDQSLTAERANELEKMENACRQVPAKPARNLHEAVQSLWFAHILTTWEDGNVNANSLGRLDQIFYPYYKNDIENGTITKEEAFELISCLWIKLYRDYDVQQSVVGGCDSDGNCAVNELSYMMLDVTEQMDFIRCLSVRYGENSPKDFVRRALEVVGHLQKGVPFFFNDDVMIPSLVSAGIDIKDARDYTQLGCVETVIPGKSNPHAVSGRPNLLKAVEYALNDGKSMISDTLIEGVNQPKSTELDSYEKLRDVVFAHIKNILKITCEKIVLQTEICKIRKKPYKSLLTEGCIERAKDFNSYGAVYDYYQVMLFSVPNIADSLAAMKKLVYDEKKYTLDEIVYQLKNDYPDELIRLDFLNNAPKFGNDIDEVDSIAAEVIDFCCNCLEEFSEKLGRSFHAQPFSYLWLIEKGLNTGATPDGRHKGENVAYSVSPMQGRDFNGVTAVFNSICKLPTKRTPGTTSAIVEVDPKLFTDKNMDSFADMMMVFAKRGLSNVQFNVVDAETLKEAQKSPEKYQNLSVRVSGFSQKFHLLDKELQDHIIERTKHKCF
;
A
#
# COMPACT_ATOMS: atom_id res chain seq x y z
N MET A 1 -19.34 0.30 -28.38
CA MET A 1 -18.83 1.64 -27.89
C MET A 1 -17.34 1.58 -27.61
N TYR A 2 -16.81 0.61 -26.86
CA TYR A 2 -15.37 0.46 -26.61
C TYR A 2 -14.54 0.47 -27.91
N LYS A 3 -14.99 -0.27 -28.95
CA LYS A 3 -14.36 -0.26 -30.29
C LYS A 3 -14.35 1.15 -30.91
N ALA A 4 -15.41 1.93 -30.70
CA ALA A 4 -15.48 3.31 -31.18
C ALA A 4 -14.44 4.19 -30.49
N ILE A 5 -14.38 4.13 -29.18
CA ILE A 5 -13.42 4.93 -28.38
C ILE A 5 -11.98 4.56 -28.73
N LYS A 6 -11.68 3.28 -28.84
CA LYS A 6 -10.36 2.81 -29.25
C LYS A 6 -9.98 3.32 -30.64
N TYR A 7 -10.91 3.34 -31.57
CA TYR A 7 -10.71 3.90 -32.92
C TYR A 7 -10.51 5.41 -32.88
N ILE A 8 -11.34 6.13 -32.11
CA ILE A 8 -11.23 7.60 -31.94
C ILE A 8 -9.85 7.94 -31.37
N ASN A 9 -9.44 7.30 -30.27
CA ASN A 9 -8.17 7.60 -29.61
C ASN A 9 -6.95 7.25 -30.48
N ALA A 10 -7.04 6.22 -31.31
CA ALA A 10 -5.96 5.84 -32.23
C ALA A 10 -5.85 6.81 -33.44
N ASN A 11 -6.93 7.47 -33.85
CA ASN A 11 -6.99 8.33 -35.02
C ASN A 11 -7.32 9.79 -34.70
N ILE A 12 -7.11 10.23 -33.47
CA ILE A 12 -7.61 11.51 -32.94
C ILE A 12 -7.06 12.74 -33.69
N ALA A 13 -5.86 12.64 -34.29
CA ALA A 13 -5.28 13.70 -35.11
C ALA A 13 -6.03 13.87 -36.46
N GLU A 14 -6.70 12.84 -36.92
CA GLU A 14 -7.44 12.85 -38.16
C GLU A 14 -8.85 13.47 -38.01
N LYS A 15 -9.48 13.73 -39.14
CA LYS A 15 -10.89 14.20 -39.16
C LYS A 15 -11.81 12.99 -39.05
N ILE A 16 -12.15 12.62 -37.81
CA ILE A 16 -13.11 11.54 -37.53
C ILE A 16 -14.52 12.09 -37.70
N THR A 17 -15.32 11.47 -38.54
CA THR A 17 -16.71 11.86 -38.76
C THR A 17 -17.66 10.97 -38.01
N LEU A 18 -18.82 11.53 -37.64
CA LEU A 18 -19.89 10.75 -36.98
C LEU A 18 -20.40 9.61 -37.87
N ASP A 19 -20.38 9.78 -39.19
CA ASP A 19 -20.77 8.75 -40.15
C ASP A 19 -19.85 7.57 -40.13
N GLU A 20 -18.57 7.85 -40.16
CA GLU A 20 -17.52 6.87 -40.16
C GLU A 20 -17.56 5.98 -38.88
N ILE A 21 -17.59 6.62 -37.72
CA ILE A 21 -17.54 5.90 -36.45
C ILE A 21 -18.84 5.13 -36.17
N ALA A 22 -20.00 5.68 -36.55
CA ALA A 22 -21.26 4.98 -36.45
C ALA A 22 -21.29 3.74 -37.38
N GLY A 23 -20.73 3.87 -38.60
CA GLY A 23 -20.56 2.76 -39.55
C GLY A 23 -19.64 1.66 -39.04
N ILE A 24 -18.48 2.02 -38.44
CA ILE A 24 -17.54 1.05 -37.81
C ILE A 24 -18.22 0.26 -36.68
N CYS A 25 -19.18 0.88 -35.99
CA CYS A 25 -19.91 0.25 -34.88
C CYS A 25 -21.21 -0.44 -35.32
N GLY A 26 -21.59 -0.34 -36.59
CA GLY A 26 -22.82 -0.95 -37.09
C GLY A 26 -24.11 -0.23 -36.64
N TYR A 27 -24.04 1.04 -36.25
CA TYR A 27 -25.15 1.82 -35.74
C TYR A 27 -25.58 2.94 -36.68
N SER A 28 -26.85 3.33 -36.63
CA SER A 28 -27.27 4.61 -37.20
C SER A 28 -26.67 5.79 -36.40
N LYS A 29 -26.42 6.93 -37.04
CA LYS A 29 -25.91 8.16 -36.40
C LYS A 29 -26.64 8.53 -35.11
N TRP A 30 -27.97 8.54 -35.18
CA TRP A 30 -28.79 8.89 -34.04
C TRP A 30 -28.64 7.91 -32.89
N HIS A 31 -28.65 6.63 -33.20
CA HIS A 31 -28.45 5.56 -32.20
C HIS A 31 -27.04 5.61 -31.60
N PHE A 32 -26.02 5.78 -32.44
CA PHE A 32 -24.64 5.96 -32.01
C PHE A 32 -24.48 7.17 -31.06
N CYS A 33 -25.01 8.35 -31.42
CA CYS A 33 -24.92 9.56 -30.57
C CYS A 33 -25.52 9.33 -29.19
N ASN A 34 -26.72 8.72 -29.16
CA ASN A 34 -27.38 8.42 -27.89
C ASN A 34 -26.60 7.41 -27.04
N LEU A 35 -26.12 6.33 -27.65
CA LEU A 35 -25.30 5.35 -26.97
C LEU A 35 -23.95 5.95 -26.53
N PHE A 36 -23.31 6.72 -27.39
CA PHE A 36 -22.02 7.35 -27.09
C PHE A 36 -22.15 8.31 -25.91
N ARG A 37 -23.17 9.17 -25.90
CA ARG A 37 -23.42 10.09 -24.78
C ARG A 37 -23.77 9.35 -23.48
N ARG A 38 -24.55 8.27 -23.58
CA ARG A 38 -24.88 7.44 -22.43
C ARG A 38 -23.66 6.70 -21.88
N PHE A 39 -22.74 6.30 -22.77
CA PHE A 39 -21.55 5.54 -22.42
C PHE A 39 -20.41 6.40 -21.88
N THR A 40 -20.19 7.59 -22.46
CA THR A 40 -19.09 8.51 -22.12
C THR A 40 -19.51 9.69 -21.24
N GLY A 41 -20.80 9.88 -20.99
CA GLY A 41 -21.31 11.08 -20.35
C GLY A 41 -21.29 12.34 -21.24
N MET A 42 -20.60 12.29 -22.40
CA MET A 42 -20.35 13.41 -23.30
C MET A 42 -20.95 13.17 -24.71
N SER A 43 -21.22 14.25 -25.44
CA SER A 43 -21.48 14.09 -26.85
C SER A 43 -20.22 13.63 -27.59
N PHE A 44 -20.38 12.97 -28.76
CA PHE A 44 -19.25 12.57 -29.60
C PHE A 44 -18.32 13.75 -29.93
N THR A 45 -18.92 14.90 -30.29
CA THR A 45 -18.14 16.11 -30.63
C THR A 45 -17.36 16.65 -29.44
N GLU A 46 -17.97 16.68 -28.28
CA GLU A 46 -17.35 17.11 -27.02
C GLU A 46 -16.19 16.18 -26.62
N TYR A 47 -16.40 14.90 -26.68
CA TYR A 47 -15.36 13.90 -26.39
C TYR A 47 -14.15 14.07 -27.33
N VAL A 48 -14.38 14.14 -28.65
CA VAL A 48 -13.29 14.32 -29.63
C VAL A 48 -12.58 15.65 -29.39
N SER A 49 -13.32 16.73 -29.09
CA SER A 49 -12.74 18.04 -28.82
C SER A 49 -11.84 18.00 -27.56
N ASN A 50 -12.29 17.38 -26.50
CA ASN A 50 -11.52 17.25 -25.25
C ASN A 50 -10.20 16.48 -25.49
N GLN A 51 -10.28 15.34 -26.18
CA GLN A 51 -9.09 14.54 -26.50
C GLN A 51 -8.10 15.31 -27.37
N LYS A 52 -8.61 16.04 -28.38
CA LYS A 52 -7.77 16.89 -29.23
C LYS A 52 -7.10 18.03 -28.45
N MET A 53 -7.79 18.67 -27.51
CA MET A 53 -7.20 19.73 -26.68
C MET A 53 -6.08 19.21 -25.78
N GLN A 54 -6.25 18.04 -25.21
CA GLN A 54 -5.23 17.43 -24.37
C GLN A 54 -3.95 17.11 -25.14
N LEU A 55 -4.09 16.49 -26.32
CA LEU A 55 -2.93 16.22 -27.19
C LEU A 55 -2.30 17.49 -27.76
N ALA A 56 -3.11 18.48 -28.09
CA ALA A 56 -2.62 19.79 -28.54
C ALA A 56 -1.80 20.50 -27.44
N ALA A 57 -2.16 20.33 -26.18
CA ALA A 57 -1.37 20.86 -25.07
C ALA A 57 0.02 20.19 -25.00
N ILE A 58 0.09 18.88 -25.21
CA ILE A 58 1.35 18.15 -25.27
C ILE A 58 2.22 18.65 -26.43
N ASP A 59 1.69 18.74 -27.63
CA ASP A 59 2.42 19.24 -28.82
C ASP A 59 2.93 20.68 -28.61
N ILE A 60 2.12 21.53 -27.94
CA ILE A 60 2.53 22.90 -27.57
C ILE A 60 3.72 22.87 -26.61
N LEU A 61 3.70 22.01 -25.62
CA LEU A 61 4.80 21.82 -24.69
C LEU A 61 6.04 21.26 -25.37
N ASP A 62 5.86 20.40 -26.39
CA ASP A 62 6.94 19.84 -27.21
C ASP A 62 7.60 20.85 -28.15
N GLY A 63 7.13 22.08 -28.13
CA GLY A 63 7.73 23.19 -28.85
C GLY A 63 7.11 23.46 -30.22
N ASP A 64 6.07 22.71 -30.62
CA ASP A 64 5.39 22.91 -31.90
C ASP A 64 4.72 24.29 -31.96
N LYS A 65 4.73 24.92 -33.14
CA LYS A 65 4.10 26.21 -33.26
C LYS A 65 2.58 26.13 -33.11
N VAL A 66 2.00 27.02 -32.33
CA VAL A 66 0.56 27.04 -32.04
C VAL A 66 -0.29 26.96 -33.30
N ILE A 67 0.17 27.55 -34.41
CA ILE A 67 -0.55 27.50 -35.70
C ILE A 67 -0.50 26.11 -36.32
N GLU A 68 0.62 25.40 -36.20
CA GLU A 68 0.79 24.05 -36.72
C GLU A 68 -0.04 23.04 -35.91
N VAL A 69 -0.04 23.19 -34.57
CA VAL A 69 -0.87 22.41 -33.65
C VAL A 69 -2.36 22.65 -33.93
N ALA A 70 -2.78 23.91 -34.08
CA ALA A 70 -4.17 24.26 -34.40
C ALA A 70 -4.62 23.55 -35.70
N THR A 71 -3.77 23.58 -36.72
CA THR A 71 -4.05 22.94 -38.01
C THR A 71 -4.10 21.42 -37.90
N ARG A 72 -3.14 20.82 -37.17
CA ARG A 72 -3.08 19.37 -36.90
C ARG A 72 -4.36 18.81 -36.27
N TYR A 73 -4.94 19.55 -35.34
CA TYR A 73 -6.17 19.13 -34.65
C TYR A 73 -7.45 19.67 -35.28
N GLY A 74 -7.36 20.23 -36.51
CA GLY A 74 -8.50 20.54 -37.35
C GLY A 74 -9.20 21.85 -37.02
N TYR A 75 -8.49 22.84 -36.48
CA TYR A 75 -9.02 24.21 -36.29
C TYR A 75 -8.74 25.08 -37.50
N ASP A 76 -9.80 25.70 -38.05
CA ASP A 76 -9.71 26.53 -39.24
C ASP A 76 -8.96 27.85 -39.01
N SER A 77 -8.78 28.26 -37.77
CA SER A 77 -8.04 29.46 -37.43
C SER A 77 -7.34 29.36 -36.03
N PRO A 78 -6.18 30.00 -35.89
CA PRO A 78 -5.51 30.11 -34.59
C PRO A 78 -6.36 30.78 -33.51
N GLY A 79 -7.23 31.71 -33.91
CA GLY A 79 -8.16 32.40 -32.99
C GLY A 79 -9.22 31.47 -32.42
N GLY A 80 -9.77 30.57 -33.22
CA GLY A 80 -10.71 29.52 -32.81
C GLY A 80 -10.06 28.52 -31.83
N PHE A 81 -8.85 28.09 -32.18
CA PHE A 81 -8.06 27.22 -31.33
C PHE A 81 -7.73 27.89 -29.98
N ASN A 82 -7.24 29.13 -29.97
CA ASN A 82 -6.90 29.84 -28.75
C ASN A 82 -8.10 29.98 -27.79
N LYS A 83 -9.31 30.24 -28.34
CA LYS A 83 -10.55 30.30 -27.51
C LYS A 83 -10.90 28.95 -26.91
N ALA A 84 -10.79 27.88 -27.69
CA ALA A 84 -11.06 26.52 -27.22
C ALA A 84 -10.01 26.09 -26.16
N PHE A 85 -8.76 26.42 -26.40
CA PHE A 85 -7.67 26.15 -25.48
C PHE A 85 -7.82 26.89 -24.13
N LEU A 86 -8.15 28.21 -24.19
CA LEU A 86 -8.43 29.01 -23.02
C LEU A 86 -9.64 28.49 -22.24
N SER A 87 -10.69 28.06 -22.93
CA SER A 87 -11.86 27.46 -22.29
C SER A 87 -11.56 26.16 -21.59
N HIS A 88 -10.58 25.38 -22.09
CA HIS A 88 -10.23 24.07 -21.56
C HIS A 88 -9.17 24.14 -20.46
N PHE A 89 -8.15 24.98 -20.60
CA PHE A 89 -6.99 25.06 -19.70
C PHE A 89 -6.92 26.36 -18.87
N GLY A 90 -7.83 27.28 -19.04
CA GLY A 90 -7.87 28.55 -18.28
C GLY A 90 -6.80 29.57 -18.67
N CYS A 91 -5.92 29.29 -19.65
CA CYS A 91 -4.90 30.19 -20.16
C CYS A 91 -4.68 30.02 -21.67
N PHE A 92 -3.99 30.96 -22.31
CA PHE A 92 -3.64 30.84 -23.73
C PHE A 92 -2.48 29.89 -23.99
N PRO A 93 -2.39 29.25 -25.18
CA PRO A 93 -1.31 28.31 -25.50
C PRO A 93 0.11 28.83 -25.29
N ARG A 94 0.36 30.10 -25.60
CA ARG A 94 1.67 30.73 -25.37
C ARG A 94 2.00 30.92 -23.89
N GLU A 95 1.02 31.26 -23.10
CA GLU A 95 1.13 31.44 -21.65
C GLU A 95 1.35 30.05 -20.99
N PHE A 96 0.63 29.04 -21.43
CA PHE A 96 0.79 27.66 -21.01
C PHE A 96 2.22 27.17 -21.24
N ARG A 97 2.80 27.39 -22.42
CA ARG A 97 4.18 27.06 -22.76
C ARG A 97 5.18 27.85 -21.88
N LYS A 98 4.99 29.17 -21.77
CA LYS A 98 5.91 30.03 -20.98
C LYS A 98 5.99 29.60 -19.52
N ASN A 99 4.85 29.30 -18.91
CA ASN A 99 4.79 28.83 -17.53
C ASN A 99 5.56 27.51 -17.35
N SER A 100 5.47 26.61 -18.31
CA SER A 100 6.21 25.36 -18.33
C SER A 100 7.73 25.55 -18.54
N GLU A 101 8.14 26.48 -19.42
CA GLU A 101 9.54 26.80 -19.67
C GLU A 101 10.23 27.39 -18.42
N GLU A 102 9.56 28.29 -17.71
CA GLU A 102 10.06 28.87 -16.46
C GLU A 102 10.22 27.83 -15.35
N ALA A 103 9.29 26.89 -15.28
CA ALA A 103 9.36 25.75 -14.37
C ALA A 103 10.52 24.81 -14.71
N ASN A 104 10.74 24.52 -15.99
CA ASN A 104 11.86 23.68 -16.45
C ASN A 104 13.24 24.30 -16.18
N VAL A 105 13.36 25.63 -16.27
CA VAL A 105 14.61 26.32 -15.89
C VAL A 105 14.89 26.11 -14.40
N ARG A 106 13.91 26.34 -13.54
CA ARG A 106 14.03 26.10 -12.10
C ARG A 106 14.38 24.65 -11.76
N TYR A 107 13.77 23.70 -12.47
CA TYR A 107 14.07 22.27 -12.31
C TYR A 107 15.51 21.94 -12.70
N LYS A 108 15.97 22.43 -13.86
CA LYS A 108 17.34 22.20 -14.33
C LYS A 108 18.38 22.76 -13.36
N GLU A 109 18.15 23.98 -12.85
CA GLU A 109 19.02 24.60 -11.83
C GLU A 109 19.07 23.77 -10.54
N ARG A 110 17.97 23.15 -10.15
CA ARG A 110 17.88 22.27 -8.99
C ARG A 110 18.58 20.95 -9.23
N ARG A 111 18.36 20.31 -10.39
CA ARG A 111 19.02 19.06 -10.79
C ARG A 111 20.54 19.21 -10.84
N ASP A 112 21.03 20.36 -11.31
CA ASP A 112 22.47 20.67 -11.31
C ASP A 112 23.05 20.82 -9.89
N LYS A 113 22.19 21.08 -8.90
CA LYS A 113 22.54 21.19 -7.47
C LYS A 113 22.26 19.90 -6.67
N MET A 114 21.72 18.86 -7.28
CA MET A 114 21.46 17.58 -6.59
C MET A 114 22.78 16.93 -6.17
N PHE A 115 22.79 16.38 -4.96
CA PHE A 115 23.90 15.57 -4.48
C PHE A 115 24.06 14.34 -5.37
N LYS A 116 25.29 13.93 -5.59
CA LYS A 116 25.60 12.71 -6.36
C LYS A 116 25.95 11.59 -5.38
N MET A 117 25.43 10.41 -5.68
CA MET A 117 25.80 9.20 -4.94
C MET A 117 27.31 8.97 -5.02
N SER A 118 27.96 8.78 -3.87
CA SER A 118 29.37 8.45 -3.78
C SER A 118 29.66 7.07 -4.39
N ASP A 119 30.91 6.83 -4.78
CA ASP A 119 31.30 5.52 -5.33
C ASP A 119 31.14 4.41 -4.29
N ARG A 120 31.35 4.72 -3.01
CA ARG A 120 31.05 3.84 -1.88
C ARG A 120 29.59 3.38 -1.89
N CYS A 121 28.66 4.32 -1.95
CA CYS A 121 27.23 4.01 -1.96
C CYS A 121 26.82 3.20 -3.20
N LYS A 122 27.46 3.44 -4.37
CA LYS A 122 27.23 2.61 -5.55
C LYS A 122 27.66 1.16 -5.33
N ILE A 123 28.84 0.94 -4.75
CA ILE A 123 29.37 -0.40 -4.45
C ILE A 123 28.42 -1.11 -3.45
N LEU A 124 28.10 -0.45 -2.34
CA LEU A 124 27.19 -1.02 -1.31
C LEU A 124 25.79 -1.33 -1.87
N ARG A 125 25.27 -0.45 -2.74
CA ARG A 125 24.00 -0.67 -3.44
C ARG A 125 24.06 -1.90 -4.33
N ASP A 126 25.08 -2.01 -5.16
CA ASP A 126 25.24 -3.10 -6.12
C ASP A 126 25.41 -4.44 -5.39
N ASP A 127 26.15 -4.45 -4.29
CA ASP A 127 26.27 -5.61 -3.40
C ASP A 127 24.90 -6.00 -2.78
N ALA A 128 24.14 -5.01 -2.30
CA ALA A 128 22.82 -5.25 -1.74
C ALA A 128 21.85 -5.82 -2.78
N VAL A 129 21.89 -5.31 -4.03
CA VAL A 129 21.09 -5.83 -5.15
C VAL A 129 21.48 -7.28 -5.46
N ASN A 130 22.78 -7.58 -5.48
CA ASN A 130 23.27 -8.94 -5.74
C ASN A 130 22.90 -9.93 -4.63
N ILE A 131 22.98 -9.50 -3.37
CA ILE A 131 22.58 -10.33 -2.22
C ILE A 131 21.09 -10.62 -2.28
N LYS A 132 20.27 -9.57 -2.48
CA LYS A 132 18.83 -9.71 -2.56
C LYS A 132 18.37 -10.61 -3.69
N SER A 133 18.96 -10.49 -4.88
CA SER A 133 18.60 -11.34 -6.03
C SER A 133 18.85 -12.83 -5.77
N LYS A 134 19.74 -13.15 -4.82
CA LYS A 134 19.98 -14.54 -4.37
C LYS A 134 19.03 -14.96 -3.24
N ASN A 135 18.44 -14.00 -2.55
CA ASN A 135 17.62 -14.20 -1.35
C ASN A 135 16.13 -13.93 -1.57
N ASP A 136 15.71 -13.56 -2.79
CA ASP A 136 14.28 -13.25 -3.08
C ASP A 136 13.33 -14.44 -2.80
N GLU A 137 13.89 -15.65 -2.67
CA GLU A 137 13.17 -16.85 -2.26
C GLU A 137 13.11 -17.05 -0.73
N ILE A 138 13.89 -16.30 0.05
CA ILE A 138 14.08 -16.50 1.50
C ILE A 138 13.13 -15.65 2.35
N SER A 139 12.52 -14.59 1.80
CA SER A 139 11.71 -13.63 2.57
C SER A 139 10.51 -14.25 3.31
N TYR A 140 9.99 -15.35 2.84
CA TYR A 140 8.85 -16.05 3.43
C TYR A 140 9.19 -16.99 4.61
N VAL A 141 10.45 -17.28 4.82
CA VAL A 141 10.91 -18.18 5.86
C VAL A 141 10.65 -17.65 7.25
N HIS A 142 10.73 -16.35 7.41
CA HIS A 142 10.63 -15.68 8.70
C HIS A 142 9.21 -15.68 9.26
N ASP A 143 8.18 -15.65 8.41
CA ASP A 143 6.78 -15.76 8.82
C ASP A 143 6.49 -17.11 9.50
N ILE A 144 7.22 -18.13 9.11
CA ILE A 144 7.10 -19.48 9.69
C ILE A 144 7.90 -19.57 10.99
N LEU A 145 9.08 -18.96 11.05
CA LEU A 145 9.98 -19.04 12.20
C LEU A 145 9.66 -18.03 13.31
N GLY A 146 8.89 -16.97 13.04
CA GLY A 146 8.48 -16.00 14.04
C GLY A 146 7.89 -16.61 15.33
N PRO A 147 7.00 -17.61 15.23
CA PRO A 147 6.50 -18.33 16.39
C PRO A 147 7.54 -19.25 17.08
N ILE A 148 8.53 -19.72 16.35
CA ILE A 148 9.53 -20.70 16.85
C ILE A 148 10.37 -20.15 18.00
N GLY A 149 10.38 -18.85 18.12
CA GLY A 149 11.21 -18.24 19.13
C GLY A 149 10.63 -18.13 20.54
N THR A 150 9.41 -18.55 20.80
CA THR A 150 8.82 -18.50 22.14
C THR A 150 8.92 -19.88 22.80
N PRO A 151 9.82 -20.10 23.80
CA PRO A 151 9.99 -21.41 24.41
C PRO A 151 8.67 -21.90 25.04
N PRO A 152 8.44 -23.22 25.10
CA PRO A 152 7.27 -23.81 25.75
C PRO A 152 7.23 -23.45 27.25
N ASN A 153 6.03 -23.47 27.81
CA ASN A 153 5.76 -23.06 29.19
C ASN A 153 6.23 -24.10 30.23
N ASP A 154 7.16 -24.98 29.87
CA ASP A 154 7.62 -26.08 30.71
C ASP A 154 8.57 -25.62 31.82
N SER A 155 9.11 -24.40 31.77
CA SER A 155 10.03 -23.83 32.75
C SER A 155 9.37 -23.03 33.89
N GLY A 156 8.04 -22.90 33.88
CA GLY A 156 7.30 -22.05 34.85
C GLY A 156 7.42 -20.53 34.61
N GLU A 157 8.22 -20.10 33.61
CA GLU A 157 8.38 -18.68 33.25
C GLU A 157 7.27 -18.19 32.35
N SER A 158 6.98 -16.89 32.41
CA SER A 158 5.97 -16.26 31.53
C SER A 158 6.40 -16.21 30.04
N ALA A 159 5.43 -16.12 29.15
CA ALA A 159 5.70 -15.99 27.72
C ALA A 159 6.49 -14.70 27.40
N GLU A 160 6.15 -13.59 28.05
CA GLU A 160 6.83 -12.30 27.91
C GLU A 160 8.32 -12.41 28.28
N TYR A 161 8.61 -13.03 29.42
CA TYR A 161 9.99 -13.17 29.90
C TYR A 161 10.82 -14.10 29.02
N LYS A 162 10.23 -15.17 28.49
CA LYS A 162 10.89 -16.10 27.56
C LYS A 162 11.30 -15.41 26.26
N ILE A 163 10.43 -14.55 25.70
CA ILE A 163 10.75 -13.74 24.52
C ILE A 163 11.91 -12.81 24.82
N ALA A 164 11.90 -12.16 25.98
CA ALA A 164 13.01 -11.30 26.40
C ALA A 164 14.33 -12.08 26.53
N CYS A 165 14.30 -13.30 27.07
CA CYS A 165 15.48 -14.18 27.13
C CYS A 165 15.98 -14.58 25.74
N LYS A 166 15.06 -14.82 24.79
CA LYS A 166 15.42 -15.10 23.39
C LYS A 166 16.11 -13.90 22.75
N LEU A 167 15.51 -12.71 22.83
CA LEU A 167 16.12 -11.50 22.29
C LEU A 167 17.51 -11.25 22.89
N GLU A 168 17.66 -11.37 24.21
CA GLU A 168 18.97 -11.28 24.88
C GLU A 168 19.95 -12.30 24.29
N SER A 169 19.53 -13.56 24.12
CA SER A 169 20.38 -14.62 23.55
C SER A 169 20.83 -14.29 22.12
N ILE A 170 19.91 -13.79 21.26
CA ILE A 170 20.24 -13.35 19.90
C ILE A 170 21.26 -12.22 19.94
N ILE A 171 21.01 -11.18 20.74
CA ILE A 171 21.92 -10.04 20.88
C ILE A 171 23.31 -10.50 21.32
N LEU A 172 23.41 -11.36 22.34
CA LEU A 172 24.68 -11.77 22.90
C LEU A 172 25.46 -12.74 22.00
N LYS A 173 24.78 -13.64 21.31
CA LYS A 173 25.39 -14.69 20.50
C LYS A 173 25.64 -14.30 19.04
N SER A 174 24.90 -13.35 18.49
CA SER A 174 25.12 -12.87 17.12
C SER A 174 26.55 -12.35 16.94
N ARG A 175 27.17 -12.58 15.79
CA ARG A 175 28.49 -12.00 15.47
C ARG A 175 28.28 -10.65 14.80
N PRO A 176 28.95 -9.57 15.27
CA PRO A 176 28.93 -8.31 14.55
C PRO A 176 29.52 -8.51 13.16
N TYR A 177 28.73 -8.23 12.14
CA TYR A 177 29.22 -8.18 10.76
C TYR A 177 29.22 -6.72 10.30
N ILE A 178 30.37 -6.26 9.77
CA ILE A 178 30.58 -4.91 9.30
C ILE A 178 31.10 -5.01 7.87
N GLN A 179 30.32 -4.55 6.92
CA GLN A 179 30.71 -4.58 5.52
C GLN A 179 31.72 -3.48 5.24
N GLU A 180 32.69 -3.74 4.34
CA GLU A 180 33.64 -2.74 3.95
C GLU A 180 32.94 -1.50 3.32
N GLY A 181 33.35 -0.33 3.75
CA GLY A 181 32.81 0.96 3.26
C GLY A 181 31.50 1.40 3.90
N GLU A 182 30.80 0.58 4.71
CA GLU A 182 29.57 1.03 5.35
C GLU A 182 29.81 2.06 6.46
N LEU A 183 28.84 2.94 6.69
CA LEU A 183 28.85 3.97 7.74
C LEU A 183 27.88 3.66 8.87
N ILE A 184 26.94 2.76 8.66
CA ILE A 184 25.92 2.30 9.61
C ILE A 184 26.08 0.81 9.77
N VAL A 185 26.15 0.33 11.01
CA VAL A 185 26.39 -1.09 11.30
C VAL A 185 25.13 -1.82 11.72
N GLY A 186 25.17 -3.15 11.58
CA GLY A 186 24.07 -4.04 11.95
C GLY A 186 23.27 -4.50 10.73
N TYR A 187 22.76 -5.72 10.83
CA TYR A 187 21.87 -6.35 9.84
C TYR A 187 20.77 -7.11 10.56
N ASN A 188 19.60 -7.21 9.96
CA ASN A 188 18.50 -8.02 10.47
C ASN A 188 18.88 -9.50 10.61
N PHE A 189 19.73 -9.98 9.72
CA PHE A 189 20.32 -11.31 9.77
C PHE A 189 21.79 -11.20 10.16
N ALA A 190 22.12 -11.72 11.33
CA ALA A 190 23.46 -11.60 11.90
C ALA A 190 24.54 -12.37 11.13
N ASP A 191 24.16 -13.22 10.18
CA ASP A 191 25.10 -14.03 9.41
C ASP A 191 24.54 -14.33 8.01
N ASN A 192 25.35 -14.03 6.97
CA ASN A 192 25.08 -14.52 5.60
C ASN A 192 25.16 -16.06 5.50
N SER A 193 25.59 -16.75 6.56
CA SER A 193 25.59 -18.18 6.64
C SER A 193 24.24 -18.78 7.00
N SER A 194 23.27 -18.00 7.43
CA SER A 194 21.90 -18.45 7.57
C SER A 194 21.27 -18.63 6.18
N LYS A 195 21.80 -19.59 5.46
CA LYS A 195 21.24 -20.16 4.26
C LYS A 195 20.03 -21.00 4.65
N TRP A 196 18.99 -20.33 5.11
CA TRP A 196 17.70 -20.97 5.28
C TRP A 196 17.07 -21.11 3.89
N ASP A 197 17.48 -22.12 3.16
CA ASP A 197 16.78 -22.55 1.96
C ASP A 197 15.57 -23.38 2.40
N LEU A 198 14.46 -22.70 2.68
CA LEU A 198 13.19 -23.33 2.98
C LEU A 198 12.37 -23.62 1.72
N ASN A 199 12.94 -23.53 0.54
CA ASN A 199 12.33 -24.01 -0.71
C ASN A 199 11.94 -25.49 -0.53
N GLY A 200 10.71 -25.76 -0.23
CA GLY A 200 10.17 -27.07 0.06
C GLY A 200 9.47 -27.25 1.40
N ILE A 201 9.45 -26.23 2.28
CA ILE A 201 8.65 -26.27 3.52
C ILE A 201 7.36 -25.44 3.40
N TRP A 202 6.87 -25.21 2.19
CA TRP A 202 5.62 -24.49 1.95
C TRP A 202 4.39 -25.34 2.27
N PHE A 203 3.36 -24.67 2.73
CA PHE A 203 2.10 -25.20 3.20
C PHE A 203 1.53 -26.39 2.43
N PRO A 204 0.90 -27.33 3.17
CA PRO A 204 0.69 -27.33 4.61
C PRO A 204 1.89 -27.93 5.37
N ILE A 205 2.44 -27.21 6.35
CA ILE A 205 3.46 -27.75 7.25
C ILE A 205 2.78 -28.74 8.20
N GLU A 206 2.87 -30.02 7.91
CA GLU A 206 2.37 -31.07 8.76
C GLU A 206 3.48 -31.56 9.71
N ASN A 207 3.09 -32.01 10.91
CA ASN A 207 4.04 -32.60 11.86
C ASN A 207 4.39 -34.03 11.44
N THR A 208 5.16 -34.16 10.36
CA THR A 208 5.67 -35.42 9.83
C THR A 208 7.16 -35.52 10.06
N GLU A 209 7.69 -36.72 10.14
CA GLU A 209 9.13 -37.00 10.23
C GLU A 209 9.89 -36.34 9.08
N GLU A 210 9.32 -36.34 7.85
CA GLU A 210 9.90 -35.72 6.68
C GLU A 210 10.00 -34.19 6.83
N CYS A 211 8.93 -33.53 7.26
CA CYS A 211 8.91 -32.08 7.48
C CYS A 211 9.90 -31.69 8.59
N ARG A 212 9.90 -32.40 9.69
CA ARG A 212 10.85 -32.21 10.80
C ARG A 212 12.31 -32.39 10.33
N GLY A 213 12.58 -33.44 9.55
CA GLY A 213 13.90 -33.71 8.97
C GLY A 213 14.35 -32.56 8.03
N LYS A 214 13.48 -32.03 7.20
CA LYS A 214 13.77 -30.86 6.34
C LYS A 214 14.10 -29.61 7.16
N MET A 215 13.35 -29.32 8.22
CA MET A 215 13.63 -28.19 9.11
C MET A 215 15.01 -28.33 9.79
N ILE A 216 15.34 -29.52 10.31
CA ILE A 216 16.64 -29.80 10.95
C ILE A 216 17.80 -29.75 9.94
N ALA A 217 17.61 -30.29 8.74
CA ALA A 217 18.61 -30.25 7.68
C ALA A 217 18.96 -28.81 7.24
N GLN A 218 18.06 -27.87 7.48
CA GLN A 218 18.27 -26.47 7.24
C GLN A 218 18.83 -25.70 8.46
N GLY A 219 19.23 -26.42 9.52
CA GLY A 219 19.92 -25.87 10.67
C GLY A 219 18.99 -25.37 11.77
N ILE A 220 17.66 -25.65 11.71
CA ILE A 220 16.77 -25.40 12.84
C ILE A 220 17.07 -26.44 13.92
N SER A 221 17.24 -26.04 15.17
CA SER A 221 17.50 -27.00 16.23
C SER A 221 16.30 -27.94 16.43
N ALA A 222 16.55 -29.17 16.81
CA ALA A 222 15.49 -30.12 17.09
C ALA A 222 14.53 -29.59 18.19
N GLU A 223 15.06 -28.85 19.16
CA GLU A 223 14.29 -28.19 20.20
C GLU A 223 13.33 -27.12 19.66
N ASP A 224 13.79 -26.28 18.71
CA ASP A 224 12.95 -25.26 18.06
C ASP A 224 11.88 -25.90 17.17
N VAL A 225 12.20 -27.02 16.49
CA VAL A 225 11.22 -27.79 15.70
C VAL A 225 10.15 -28.38 16.61
N ASP A 226 10.55 -28.96 17.74
CA ASP A 226 9.60 -29.47 18.73
C ASP A 226 8.71 -28.36 19.29
N PHE A 227 9.31 -27.23 19.59
CA PHE A 227 8.57 -26.07 20.06
C PHE A 227 7.55 -25.57 19.02
N PHE A 228 7.93 -25.46 17.74
CA PHE A 228 7.05 -25.02 16.67
C PHE A 228 5.79 -25.88 16.59
N PHE A 229 5.93 -27.21 16.61
CA PHE A 229 4.77 -28.08 16.53
C PHE A 229 3.94 -28.07 17.83
N LYS A 230 4.56 -28.00 18.99
CA LYS A 230 3.83 -27.80 20.27
C LYS A 230 3.04 -26.46 20.29
N TYR A 231 3.62 -25.38 19.75
CA TYR A 231 2.94 -24.10 19.65
C TYR A 231 1.71 -24.19 18.72
N ARG A 232 1.83 -24.86 17.59
CA ARG A 232 0.68 -25.09 16.68
C ARG A 232 -0.42 -25.90 17.35
N GLU A 233 -0.08 -26.92 18.12
CA GLU A 233 -1.06 -27.71 18.89
C GLU A 233 -1.75 -26.82 19.94
N ARG A 234 -1.04 -25.93 20.59
CA ARG A 234 -1.61 -24.98 21.53
C ARG A 234 -2.58 -24.00 20.85
N VAL A 235 -2.26 -23.51 19.64
CA VAL A 235 -3.16 -22.69 18.86
C VAL A 235 -4.42 -23.46 18.44
N LYS A 236 -4.28 -24.73 18.08
CA LYS A 236 -5.43 -25.61 17.82
C LYS A 236 -6.28 -25.81 19.06
N TRP A 237 -5.65 -25.99 20.23
CA TRP A 237 -6.38 -26.10 21.51
C TRP A 237 -7.14 -24.83 21.83
N VAL A 238 -6.53 -23.67 21.72
CA VAL A 238 -7.24 -22.37 21.92
C VAL A 238 -8.41 -22.26 20.95
N ARG A 239 -8.24 -22.67 19.68
CA ARG A 239 -9.34 -22.70 18.70
C ARG A 239 -10.47 -23.66 19.08
N SER A 240 -10.19 -24.77 19.76
CA SER A 240 -11.21 -25.70 20.21
C SER A 240 -12.08 -25.14 21.34
N GLU A 241 -11.62 -24.13 22.06
CA GLU A 241 -12.36 -23.44 23.11
C GLU A 241 -13.22 -22.28 22.55
N LEU A 242 -13.03 -21.90 21.25
CA LEU A 242 -13.84 -20.88 20.60
C LEU A 242 -15.15 -21.49 20.08
N PRO A 243 -16.24 -20.70 20.00
CA PRO A 243 -17.49 -21.14 19.43
C PRO A 243 -17.29 -21.72 18.03
N GLU A 244 -17.91 -22.87 17.76
CA GLU A 244 -17.90 -23.45 16.44
C GLU A 244 -18.64 -22.56 15.43
N TYR A 245 -18.06 -22.45 14.24
CA TYR A 245 -18.74 -21.81 13.12
C TYR A 245 -19.82 -22.72 12.57
N THR A 246 -20.95 -22.13 12.17
CA THR A 246 -22.03 -22.87 11.48
C THR A 246 -21.50 -23.45 10.16
N PRO A 247 -22.14 -24.48 9.59
CA PRO A 247 -21.77 -24.99 8.28
C PRO A 247 -21.80 -23.90 7.17
N CYS A 248 -22.78 -23.00 7.24
CA CYS A 248 -22.87 -21.87 6.32
C CYS A 248 -21.66 -20.93 6.43
N GLU A 249 -21.28 -20.54 7.65
CA GLU A 249 -20.09 -19.69 7.88
C GLU A 249 -18.79 -20.37 7.41
N LYS A 250 -18.65 -21.70 7.63
CA LYS A 250 -17.49 -22.45 7.13
C LYS A 250 -17.40 -22.38 5.60
N ASN A 251 -18.51 -22.58 4.89
CA ASN A 251 -18.55 -22.47 3.44
C ASN A 251 -18.25 -21.04 2.96
N MET A 252 -18.81 -20.02 3.60
CA MET A 252 -18.48 -18.61 3.29
C MET A 252 -17.00 -18.31 3.49
N MET A 253 -16.33 -18.93 4.47
CA MET A 253 -14.90 -18.80 4.70
C MET A 253 -14.08 -19.51 3.60
N GLU A 254 -14.46 -20.72 3.23
CA GLU A 254 -13.80 -21.51 2.17
C GLU A 254 -13.88 -20.81 0.82
N GLU A 255 -15.00 -20.14 0.52
CA GLU A 255 -15.18 -19.32 -0.68
C GLU A 255 -14.59 -17.92 -0.57
N GLY A 256 -13.94 -17.58 0.55
CA GLY A 256 -13.36 -16.25 0.79
C GLY A 256 -14.38 -15.11 0.86
N ALA A 257 -15.68 -15.39 0.98
CA ALA A 257 -16.72 -14.38 1.19
C ALA A 257 -16.54 -13.69 2.53
N VAL A 258 -16.17 -14.44 3.55
CA VAL A 258 -15.86 -13.96 4.90
C VAL A 258 -14.45 -14.33 5.24
N VAL A 259 -13.59 -13.35 5.46
CA VAL A 259 -12.23 -13.58 5.96
C VAL A 259 -11.98 -12.60 7.08
N GLY A 260 -11.87 -13.10 8.29
CA GLY A 260 -11.54 -12.31 9.49
C GLY A 260 -10.54 -13.08 10.33
N ASP A 261 -9.37 -12.50 10.53
CA ASP A 261 -8.32 -13.04 11.39
C ASP A 261 -7.51 -11.91 12.04
N CYS A 262 -6.56 -12.25 12.88
CA CYS A 262 -5.74 -11.30 13.62
C CYS A 262 -4.29 -11.81 13.72
N ILE A 263 -3.78 -12.38 12.63
CA ILE A 263 -2.47 -13.04 12.63
C ILE A 263 -1.30 -12.10 12.31
N PHE A 264 -1.56 -10.94 11.72
CA PHE A 264 -0.53 -9.99 11.30
C PHE A 264 -0.22 -8.97 12.41
N SER A 265 0.49 -9.39 13.46
CA SER A 265 0.97 -8.50 14.52
C SER A 265 2.32 -7.83 14.19
N ASP A 266 2.87 -8.11 13.05
CA ASP A 266 4.14 -7.58 12.54
C ASP A 266 3.98 -6.26 11.78
N HIS A 267 2.79 -5.97 11.27
CA HIS A 267 2.49 -4.72 10.59
C HIS A 267 2.39 -3.55 11.59
N ASN A 268 3.48 -2.79 11.76
CA ASN A 268 3.49 -1.69 12.73
C ASN A 268 4.54 -0.60 12.43
N VAL A 269 4.40 0.54 13.13
CA VAL A 269 5.41 1.60 13.25
C VAL A 269 5.57 1.91 14.73
N LEU A 270 6.72 1.59 15.30
CA LEU A 270 7.01 1.76 16.72
C LEU A 270 7.46 3.19 17.05
N ASP A 271 7.53 3.52 18.34
CA ASP A 271 8.02 4.80 18.84
C ASP A 271 9.55 4.88 18.77
N TYR A 272 10.08 4.93 17.54
CA TYR A 272 11.51 5.13 17.33
C TYR A 272 11.98 6.50 17.81
N LYS A 273 11.10 7.51 17.83
CA LYS A 273 11.42 8.84 18.34
C LYS A 273 11.86 8.77 19.81
N SER A 274 11.12 8.08 20.65
CA SER A 274 11.49 7.87 22.05
C SER A 274 12.82 7.13 22.21
N VAL A 275 13.16 6.20 21.32
CA VAL A 275 14.49 5.55 21.36
C VAL A 275 15.59 6.55 21.08
N LEU A 276 15.42 7.45 20.12
CA LEU A 276 16.41 8.48 19.79
C LEU A 276 16.57 9.50 20.94
N GLU A 277 15.45 9.90 21.54
CA GLU A 277 15.42 10.96 22.57
C GLU A 277 15.83 10.47 23.97
N LEU A 278 15.58 9.22 24.31
CA LEU A 278 15.77 8.66 25.66
C LEU A 278 16.88 7.61 25.73
N GLY A 279 17.11 6.90 24.64
CA GLY A 279 17.90 5.66 24.64
C GLY A 279 17.24 4.56 25.48
N PHE A 280 17.80 3.34 25.43
CA PHE A 280 17.27 2.24 26.26
C PHE A 280 17.52 2.44 27.76
N GLU A 281 18.46 3.28 28.18
CA GLU A 281 18.60 3.70 29.58
C GLU A 281 17.37 4.52 30.04
N GLY A 282 16.88 5.45 29.20
CA GLY A 282 15.71 6.24 29.53
C GLY A 282 14.42 5.42 29.50
N LEU A 283 14.30 4.50 28.53
CA LEU A 283 13.19 3.55 28.48
C LEU A 283 13.17 2.62 29.69
N LEU A 284 14.32 2.14 30.13
CA LEU A 284 14.45 1.36 31.37
C LEU A 284 13.90 2.14 32.58
N ARG A 285 14.34 3.39 32.74
CA ARG A 285 13.82 4.27 33.83
C ARG A 285 12.30 4.50 33.72
N LYS A 286 11.77 4.59 32.50
CA LYS A 286 10.31 4.66 32.28
C LYS A 286 9.62 3.42 32.80
N VAL A 287 10.12 2.22 32.51
CA VAL A 287 9.54 0.95 32.98
C VAL A 287 9.62 0.86 34.52
N GLU A 288 10.78 1.18 35.10
CA GLU A 288 10.99 1.15 36.57
C GLU A 288 10.02 2.12 37.27
N LYS A 289 9.82 3.33 36.76
CA LYS A 289 8.84 4.29 37.26
C LYS A 289 7.42 3.73 37.30
N TYR A 290 6.98 3.07 36.22
CA TYR A 290 5.62 2.52 36.19
C TYR A 290 5.48 1.26 37.03
N GLU A 291 6.54 0.47 37.18
CA GLU A 291 6.58 -0.64 38.13
C GLU A 291 6.41 -0.19 39.58
N GLU A 292 7.04 0.94 39.98
CA GLU A 292 6.83 1.55 41.30
C GLU A 292 5.37 1.98 41.55
N ILE A 293 4.67 2.40 40.50
CA ILE A 293 3.27 2.88 40.58
C ILE A 293 2.27 1.73 40.59
N THR A 294 2.46 0.74 39.74
CA THR A 294 1.47 -0.31 39.44
C THR A 294 1.82 -1.66 40.06
N GLY A 295 3.04 -1.82 40.59
CA GLY A 295 3.57 -3.09 41.10
C GLY A 295 4.27 -3.93 40.07
N GLU A 296 4.97 -4.96 40.51
CA GLU A 296 5.69 -5.91 39.65
C GLU A 296 4.73 -6.70 38.75
N ASN A 297 5.12 -6.90 37.48
CA ASN A 297 4.44 -7.79 36.55
C ASN A 297 5.43 -8.35 35.51
N GLU A 298 5.00 -9.38 34.77
CA GLU A 298 5.85 -10.09 33.83
C GLU A 298 6.25 -9.24 32.60
N LEU A 299 5.39 -8.30 32.17
CA LEU A 299 5.73 -7.39 31.09
C LEU A 299 6.89 -6.47 31.48
N TYR A 300 6.86 -5.88 32.69
CA TYR A 300 7.96 -5.02 33.16
C TYR A 300 9.24 -5.81 33.36
N ARG A 301 9.14 -7.05 33.91
CA ARG A 301 10.28 -7.94 34.03
C ARG A 301 10.94 -8.22 32.68
N ALA A 302 10.15 -8.50 31.65
CA ALA A 302 10.60 -8.73 30.28
C ALA A 302 11.18 -7.43 29.67
N ALA A 303 10.48 -6.31 29.78
CA ALA A 303 10.92 -5.04 29.23
C ALA A 303 12.25 -4.55 29.81
N LYS A 304 12.45 -4.68 31.14
CA LYS A 304 13.74 -4.37 31.81
C LYS A 304 14.87 -5.24 31.27
N LYS A 305 14.61 -6.53 31.04
CA LYS A 305 15.61 -7.44 30.47
C LYS A 305 15.97 -7.05 29.04
N ILE A 306 14.96 -6.70 28.22
CA ILE A 306 15.16 -6.26 26.83
C ILE A 306 15.97 -4.96 26.80
N CYS A 307 15.64 -3.96 27.62
CA CYS A 307 16.42 -2.71 27.68
C CYS A 307 17.89 -2.99 27.99
N ARG A 308 18.19 -3.81 29.00
CA ARG A 308 19.57 -4.16 29.37
C ARG A 308 20.31 -4.90 28.27
N ALA A 309 19.63 -5.77 27.53
CA ALA A 309 20.21 -6.48 26.40
C ALA A 309 20.45 -5.54 25.20
N ALA A 310 19.48 -4.67 24.87
CA ALA A 310 19.58 -3.73 23.76
C ALA A 310 20.77 -2.74 23.93
N MET A 311 21.04 -2.30 25.14
CA MET A 311 22.23 -1.47 25.44
C MET A 311 23.53 -2.16 25.03
N LYS A 312 23.63 -3.49 25.21
CA LYS A 312 24.83 -4.26 24.84
C LYS A 312 25.03 -4.40 23.34
N LEU A 313 23.97 -4.19 22.55
CA LEU A 313 24.08 -4.30 21.08
C LEU A 313 25.06 -3.27 20.50
N GLY A 314 24.94 -2.01 20.91
CA GLY A 314 25.86 -0.95 20.49
C GLY A 314 27.30 -1.23 20.94
N GLU A 315 27.50 -1.58 22.22
CA GLU A 315 28.83 -1.91 22.76
C GLU A 315 29.53 -3.00 21.95
N LYS A 316 28.78 -4.04 21.57
CA LYS A 316 29.29 -5.18 20.83
C LYS A 316 29.81 -4.78 19.43
N PHE A 317 29.09 -3.91 18.70
CA PHE A 317 29.55 -3.35 17.42
C PHE A 317 30.74 -2.40 17.62
N ALA A 318 30.71 -1.57 18.67
CA ALA A 318 31.83 -0.69 18.99
C ALA A 318 33.12 -1.47 19.24
N ASP A 319 33.06 -2.59 19.98
CA ASP A 319 34.23 -3.46 20.25
C ASP A 319 34.79 -4.07 18.96
N GLU A 320 33.94 -4.43 18.01
CA GLU A 320 34.39 -4.96 16.73
C GLU A 320 35.03 -3.88 15.87
N ILE A 321 34.43 -2.67 15.80
CA ILE A 321 35.00 -1.52 15.10
C ILE A 321 36.37 -1.14 15.70
N ALA A 322 36.50 -1.16 17.04
CA ALA A 322 37.78 -0.89 17.70
C ALA A 322 38.88 -1.88 17.28
N LYS A 323 38.56 -3.16 17.07
CA LYS A 323 39.51 -4.14 16.49
C LYS A 323 39.89 -3.81 15.05
N MET A 324 38.90 -3.43 14.21
CA MET A 324 39.16 -3.05 12.82
C MET A 324 40.11 -1.84 12.74
N ARG A 325 40.00 -0.88 13.65
CA ARG A 325 40.88 0.31 13.73
C ARG A 325 42.35 0.00 14.02
N LEU A 326 42.68 -1.21 14.47
CA LEU A 326 44.07 -1.64 14.69
C LEU A 326 44.79 -2.01 13.39
N ASP A 327 44.08 -2.10 12.27
CA ASP A 327 44.67 -2.39 10.96
C ASP A 327 45.47 -1.18 10.44
N GLN A 328 46.79 -1.37 10.28
CA GLN A 328 47.68 -0.35 9.81
C GLN A 328 47.56 -0.04 8.31
N SER A 329 46.80 -0.82 7.56
CA SER A 329 46.56 -0.61 6.13
C SER A 329 45.44 0.37 5.84
N LEU A 330 44.69 0.80 6.86
CA LEU A 330 43.59 1.75 6.70
C LEU A 330 44.04 3.10 6.18
N THR A 331 43.27 3.66 5.27
CA THR A 331 43.43 5.08 4.91
C THR A 331 43.06 5.97 6.09
N ALA A 332 43.65 7.18 6.16
CA ALA A 332 43.32 8.14 7.21
C ALA A 332 41.82 8.49 7.23
N GLU A 333 41.17 8.55 6.06
CA GLU A 333 39.74 8.78 5.91
C GLU A 333 38.95 7.65 6.55
N ARG A 334 39.24 6.39 6.22
CA ARG A 334 38.54 5.22 6.77
C ARG A 334 38.77 5.10 8.27
N ALA A 335 39.97 5.37 8.76
CA ALA A 335 40.28 5.37 10.18
C ALA A 335 39.42 6.39 10.96
N ASN A 336 39.22 7.61 10.42
CA ASN A 336 38.34 8.61 10.98
C ASN A 336 36.87 8.21 10.94
N GLU A 337 36.40 7.58 9.84
CA GLU A 337 35.03 7.04 9.74
C GLU A 337 34.77 5.97 10.80
N LEU A 338 35.68 5.00 10.94
CA LEU A 338 35.55 3.94 11.94
C LEU A 338 35.55 4.54 13.36
N GLU A 339 36.29 5.63 13.60
CA GLU A 339 36.24 6.31 14.88
C GLU A 339 34.88 6.96 15.15
N LYS A 340 34.29 7.64 14.15
CA LYS A 340 32.92 8.18 14.25
C LYS A 340 31.90 7.06 14.50
N MET A 341 32.01 5.94 13.78
CA MET A 341 31.13 4.78 13.92
C MET A 341 31.26 4.12 15.31
N GLU A 342 32.51 3.94 15.83
CA GLU A 342 32.74 3.40 17.16
C GLU A 342 32.11 4.31 18.22
N ASN A 343 32.35 5.62 18.14
CA ASN A 343 31.77 6.60 19.06
C ASN A 343 30.24 6.59 19.01
N ALA A 344 29.65 6.48 17.83
CA ALA A 344 28.21 6.34 17.69
C ALA A 344 27.70 5.07 18.39
N CYS A 345 28.33 3.93 18.15
CA CYS A 345 27.92 2.66 18.78
C CYS A 345 28.15 2.60 20.30
N ARG A 346 29.16 3.37 20.83
CA ARG A 346 29.32 3.53 22.30
C ARG A 346 28.23 4.39 22.92
N GLN A 347 27.59 5.26 22.14
CA GLN A 347 26.51 6.13 22.59
C GLN A 347 25.15 5.45 22.44
N VAL A 348 24.86 4.96 21.24
CA VAL A 348 23.53 4.43 20.92
C VAL A 348 23.56 2.92 20.67
N PRO A 349 22.46 2.21 20.96
CA PRO A 349 21.12 2.67 21.35
C PRO A 349 20.96 2.87 22.89
N ALA A 350 22.03 2.75 23.68
CA ALA A 350 21.96 2.84 25.14
C ALA A 350 21.46 4.21 25.62
N LYS A 351 22.03 5.29 25.07
CA LYS A 351 21.78 6.67 25.48
C LYS A 351 21.14 7.48 24.36
N PRO A 352 20.59 8.69 24.65
CA PRO A 352 20.05 9.59 23.64
C PRO A 352 21.02 9.87 22.50
N ALA A 353 20.52 9.96 21.27
CA ALA A 353 21.30 10.40 20.13
C ALA A 353 21.61 11.90 20.23
N ARG A 354 22.82 12.31 19.83
CA ARG A 354 23.29 13.70 19.92
C ARG A 354 23.42 14.38 18.57
N ASN A 355 23.53 13.59 17.50
CA ASN A 355 23.75 14.03 16.13
C ASN A 355 23.06 13.09 15.13
N LEU A 356 23.07 13.46 13.86
CA LEU A 356 22.38 12.69 12.80
C LEU A 356 22.92 11.27 12.67
N HIS A 357 24.24 11.06 12.72
CA HIS A 357 24.82 9.73 12.60
C HIS A 357 24.33 8.80 13.72
N GLU A 358 24.35 9.28 14.96
CA GLU A 358 23.84 8.55 16.12
C GLU A 358 22.33 8.27 16.02
N ALA A 359 21.56 9.25 15.52
CA ALA A 359 20.11 9.10 15.33
C ALA A 359 19.81 8.01 14.30
N VAL A 360 20.47 8.01 13.16
CA VAL A 360 20.29 6.99 12.11
C VAL A 360 20.72 5.60 12.62
N GLN A 361 21.87 5.52 13.30
CA GLN A 361 22.36 4.25 13.87
C GLN A 361 21.43 3.72 14.97
N SER A 362 20.91 4.60 15.83
CA SER A 362 19.99 4.21 16.92
C SER A 362 18.67 3.67 16.39
N LEU A 363 18.07 4.37 15.41
CA LEU A 363 16.85 3.92 14.74
C LEU A 363 17.06 2.55 14.10
N TRP A 364 18.20 2.39 13.40
CA TRP A 364 18.50 1.11 12.74
C TRP A 364 18.64 -0.04 13.75
N PHE A 365 19.33 0.16 14.87
CA PHE A 365 19.41 -0.86 15.93
C PHE A 365 18.03 -1.19 16.51
N ALA A 366 17.21 -0.18 16.77
CA ALA A 366 15.85 -0.41 17.27
C ALA A 366 14.99 -1.19 16.25
N HIS A 367 15.14 -0.88 14.97
CA HIS A 367 14.43 -1.58 13.90
C HIS A 367 14.85 -3.06 13.77
N ILE A 368 16.15 -3.36 13.90
CA ILE A 368 16.66 -4.73 13.95
C ILE A 368 16.03 -5.52 15.10
N LEU A 369 15.91 -4.93 16.27
CA LEU A 369 15.30 -5.57 17.43
C LEU A 369 13.81 -5.88 17.23
N THR A 370 13.09 -5.02 16.51
CA THR A 370 11.70 -5.27 16.11
C THR A 370 11.60 -6.54 15.26
N THR A 371 12.49 -6.64 14.27
CA THR A 371 12.56 -7.78 13.37
C THR A 371 12.91 -9.08 14.11
N TRP A 372 13.83 -9.01 15.07
CA TRP A 372 14.24 -10.18 15.85
C TRP A 372 13.15 -10.66 16.82
N GLU A 373 12.30 -9.77 17.34
CA GLU A 373 11.14 -10.19 18.12
C GLU A 373 10.08 -10.87 17.24
N ASP A 374 9.78 -10.31 16.07
CA ASP A 374 8.78 -10.85 15.17
C ASP A 374 9.24 -12.13 14.47
N GLY A 375 10.53 -12.26 14.23
CA GLY A 375 11.13 -13.32 13.41
C GLY A 375 10.97 -13.05 11.90
N ASN A 376 10.48 -11.90 11.50
CA ASN A 376 10.39 -11.46 10.12
C ASN A 376 10.56 -9.95 9.97
N VAL A 377 10.77 -9.48 8.75
CA VAL A 377 10.93 -8.05 8.41
C VAL A 377 9.67 -7.45 7.79
N ASN A 378 8.65 -8.27 7.51
CA ASN A 378 7.51 -7.88 6.70
C ASN A 378 6.74 -6.74 7.35
N ALA A 379 6.58 -5.66 6.60
CA ALA A 379 5.75 -4.48 6.89
C ALA A 379 6.04 -3.75 8.22
N ASN A 380 7.05 -4.14 8.99
CA ASN A 380 7.56 -3.31 10.08
C ASN A 380 8.16 -2.04 9.47
N SER A 381 7.52 -0.91 9.69
CA SER A 381 7.81 0.33 8.98
C SER A 381 8.44 1.38 9.89
N LEU A 382 9.03 2.43 9.30
CA LEU A 382 9.90 3.33 10.04
C LEU A 382 9.23 4.68 10.38
N GLY A 383 8.11 4.99 9.71
CA GLY A 383 7.40 6.24 9.96
C GLY A 383 8.00 7.45 9.24
N ARG A 384 7.82 8.62 9.83
CA ARG A 384 8.14 9.93 9.26
C ARG A 384 9.61 10.29 9.47
N LEU A 385 10.50 9.67 8.68
CA LEU A 385 11.95 9.79 8.89
C LEU A 385 12.46 11.23 8.72
N ASP A 386 11.91 12.00 7.82
CA ASP A 386 12.25 13.41 7.63
C ASP A 386 11.91 14.26 8.85
N GLN A 387 10.92 13.87 9.67
CA GLN A 387 10.56 14.56 10.90
C GLN A 387 11.41 14.07 12.08
N ILE A 388 11.61 12.77 12.18
CA ILE A 388 12.39 12.15 13.28
C ILE A 388 13.86 12.59 13.25
N PHE A 389 14.45 12.67 12.04
CA PHE A 389 15.85 13.01 11.88
C PHE A 389 16.14 14.52 11.76
N TYR A 390 15.13 15.33 11.40
CA TYR A 390 15.36 16.74 11.10
C TYR A 390 15.97 17.55 12.24
N PRO A 391 15.58 17.37 13.52
CA PRO A 391 16.21 18.10 14.62
C PRO A 391 17.74 17.87 14.73
N TYR A 392 18.17 16.63 14.53
CA TYR A 392 19.60 16.25 14.54
C TYR A 392 20.35 16.79 13.33
N TYR A 393 19.76 16.61 12.13
CA TYR A 393 20.31 17.15 10.90
C TYR A 393 20.49 18.67 10.96
N LYS A 394 19.44 19.38 11.35
CA LYS A 394 19.47 20.84 11.45
C LYS A 394 20.56 21.31 12.42
N ASN A 395 20.61 20.73 13.60
CA ASN A 395 21.63 21.05 14.60
C ASN A 395 23.05 20.79 14.07
N ASP A 396 23.28 19.70 13.40
CA ASP A 396 24.58 19.34 12.85
C ASP A 396 25.03 20.29 11.73
N ILE A 397 24.13 20.66 10.83
CA ILE A 397 24.40 21.62 9.75
C ILE A 397 24.68 23.03 10.31
N GLU A 398 23.87 23.48 11.29
CA GLU A 398 24.05 24.81 11.92
C GLU A 398 25.38 24.90 12.67
N ASN A 399 25.84 23.81 13.28
CA ASN A 399 27.12 23.76 14.00
C ASN A 399 28.31 23.37 13.10
N GLY A 400 28.07 23.03 11.83
CA GLY A 400 29.13 22.63 10.89
C GLY A 400 29.80 21.29 11.25
N THR A 401 29.09 20.42 11.97
CA THR A 401 29.58 19.08 12.37
C THR A 401 29.39 18.03 11.29
N ILE A 402 28.49 18.28 10.34
CA ILE A 402 28.25 17.47 9.15
C ILE A 402 28.00 18.37 7.95
N THR A 403 28.39 17.92 6.77
CA THR A 403 28.02 18.54 5.50
C THR A 403 26.71 17.94 4.97
N LYS A 404 26.10 18.61 4.00
CA LYS A 404 24.89 18.07 3.34
C LYS A 404 25.20 16.80 2.54
N GLU A 405 26.41 16.71 1.98
CA GLU A 405 26.92 15.54 1.27
C GLU A 405 27.07 14.34 2.21
N GLU A 406 27.66 14.53 3.40
CA GLU A 406 27.79 13.49 4.41
C GLU A 406 26.42 13.04 4.92
N ALA A 407 25.45 13.96 5.10
CA ALA A 407 24.09 13.63 5.47
C ALA A 407 23.40 12.81 4.37
N PHE A 408 23.56 13.20 3.10
CA PHE A 408 23.06 12.46 1.94
C PHE A 408 23.62 11.02 1.91
N GLU A 409 24.92 10.88 2.20
CA GLU A 409 25.59 9.57 2.23
C GLU A 409 25.07 8.69 3.38
N LEU A 410 24.84 9.24 4.57
CA LEU A 410 24.25 8.51 5.70
C LEU A 410 22.84 8.01 5.40
N ILE A 411 21.99 8.85 4.82
CA ILE A 411 20.63 8.46 4.41
C ILE A 411 20.70 7.40 3.30
N SER A 412 21.65 7.54 2.38
CA SER A 412 21.92 6.54 1.34
C SER A 412 22.28 5.16 1.93
N CYS A 413 23.14 5.14 2.94
CA CYS A 413 23.49 3.90 3.65
C CYS A 413 22.27 3.27 4.34
N LEU A 414 21.39 4.07 4.96
CA LEU A 414 20.16 3.57 5.55
C LEU A 414 19.23 2.95 4.48
N TRP A 415 19.06 3.63 3.32
CA TRP A 415 18.25 3.10 2.21
C TRP A 415 18.78 1.76 1.70
N ILE A 416 20.11 1.60 1.61
CA ILE A 416 20.75 0.35 1.21
C ILE A 416 20.48 -0.76 2.24
N LYS A 417 20.59 -0.48 3.54
CA LYS A 417 20.26 -1.41 4.62
C LYS A 417 18.81 -1.90 4.51
N LEU A 418 17.87 -0.96 4.39
CA LEU A 418 16.45 -1.23 4.26
C LEU A 418 16.11 -2.03 2.99
N TYR A 419 16.84 -1.82 1.90
CA TYR A 419 16.66 -2.58 0.67
C TYR A 419 17.20 -4.01 0.78
N ARG A 420 18.37 -4.18 1.35
CA ARG A 420 19.05 -5.48 1.47
C ARG A 420 18.22 -6.48 2.26
N ASP A 421 17.72 -6.05 3.39
CA ASP A 421 16.99 -6.89 4.34
C ASP A 421 15.47 -6.83 4.11
N TYR A 422 15.10 -6.55 2.91
CA TYR A 422 13.82 -6.08 2.42
C TYR A 422 12.62 -6.89 2.87
N ASP A 423 11.61 -6.15 3.30
CA ASP A 423 10.25 -6.28 2.78
C ASP A 423 9.55 -4.90 2.75
N VAL A 424 8.24 -4.84 2.60
CA VAL A 424 7.41 -3.65 2.41
C VAL A 424 7.50 -2.70 3.62
N GLN A 425 8.71 -2.15 3.87
CA GLN A 425 9.02 -1.26 4.99
C GLN A 425 8.85 0.19 4.55
N GLN A 426 7.74 0.82 4.93
CA GLN A 426 7.45 2.20 4.56
C GLN A 426 8.34 3.21 5.30
N SER A 427 8.77 4.22 4.57
CA SER A 427 9.23 5.50 5.10
C SER A 427 8.33 6.60 4.56
N VAL A 428 8.11 7.64 5.34
CA VAL A 428 7.17 8.71 4.99
C VAL A 428 7.87 10.05 5.06
N VAL A 429 7.58 10.94 4.12
CA VAL A 429 8.11 12.30 4.07
C VAL A 429 7.00 13.32 3.83
N GLY A 430 7.19 14.54 4.29
CA GLY A 430 6.24 15.63 4.11
C GLY A 430 5.08 15.65 5.11
N GLY A 431 3.96 16.19 4.67
CA GLY A 431 2.76 16.36 5.48
C GLY A 431 2.80 17.59 6.39
N CYS A 432 2.06 17.53 7.51
CA CYS A 432 2.00 18.60 8.50
C CYS A 432 2.61 18.20 9.85
N ASP A 433 2.89 19.21 10.69
CA ASP A 433 3.26 19.06 12.10
C ASP A 433 2.01 18.89 12.99
N SER A 434 2.20 18.73 14.31
CA SER A 434 1.11 18.60 15.29
C SER A 434 0.16 19.79 15.34
N ASP A 435 0.62 20.97 14.92
CA ASP A 435 -0.19 22.20 14.89
C ASP A 435 -0.91 22.40 13.55
N GLY A 436 -0.58 21.59 12.54
CA GLY A 436 -1.16 21.62 11.20
C GLY A 436 -0.37 22.47 10.21
N ASN A 437 0.82 22.96 10.57
CA ASN A 437 1.70 23.68 9.65
C ASN A 437 2.40 22.71 8.71
N CYS A 438 2.81 23.18 7.55
CA CYS A 438 3.59 22.38 6.61
C CYS A 438 4.90 21.92 7.26
N ALA A 439 5.16 20.61 7.24
CA ALA A 439 6.33 19.98 7.83
C ALA A 439 7.39 19.55 6.79
N VAL A 440 7.20 19.89 5.52
CA VAL A 440 8.19 19.65 4.46
C VAL A 440 9.47 20.41 4.77
N ASN A 441 10.60 19.72 4.79
CA ASN A 441 11.89 20.24 5.14
C ASN A 441 13.00 19.73 4.19
N GLU A 442 14.26 20.12 4.41
CA GLU A 442 15.38 19.74 3.54
C GLU A 442 15.55 18.22 3.43
N LEU A 443 15.33 17.46 4.52
CA LEU A 443 15.42 16.01 4.50
C LEU A 443 14.30 15.39 3.68
N SER A 444 13.10 16.00 3.61
CA SER A 444 12.00 15.51 2.76
C SER A 444 12.44 15.45 1.29
N TYR A 445 13.12 16.48 0.82
CA TYR A 445 13.68 16.51 -0.54
C TYR A 445 14.89 15.58 -0.69
N MET A 446 15.80 15.57 0.28
CA MET A 446 16.98 14.71 0.25
C MET A 446 16.62 13.24 0.16
N MET A 447 15.59 12.78 0.88
CA MET A 447 15.12 11.40 0.84
C MET A 447 14.48 11.04 -0.51
N LEU A 448 13.83 11.99 -1.18
CA LEU A 448 13.38 11.82 -2.57
C LEU A 448 14.58 11.68 -3.52
N ASP A 449 15.61 12.52 -3.36
CA ASP A 449 16.82 12.50 -4.17
C ASP A 449 17.62 11.20 -3.99
N VAL A 450 17.74 10.72 -2.75
CA VAL A 450 18.34 9.41 -2.44
C VAL A 450 17.54 8.28 -3.08
N THR A 451 16.21 8.30 -2.97
CA THR A 451 15.34 7.26 -3.52
C THR A 451 15.51 7.15 -5.05
N GLU A 452 15.55 8.29 -5.74
CA GLU A 452 15.78 8.32 -7.18
C GLU A 452 17.15 7.74 -7.58
N GLN A 453 18.22 8.15 -6.87
CA GLN A 453 19.57 7.72 -7.23
C GLN A 453 19.88 6.27 -6.87
N MET A 454 19.20 5.71 -5.88
CA MET A 454 19.34 4.30 -5.52
C MET A 454 18.82 3.36 -6.62
N ASP A 455 17.87 3.79 -7.42
CA ASP A 455 17.33 3.02 -8.56
C ASP A 455 16.96 1.56 -8.21
N PHE A 456 16.39 1.36 -7.02
CA PHE A 456 15.80 0.08 -6.61
C PHE A 456 14.42 0.29 -5.99
N ILE A 457 13.64 -0.79 -5.81
CA ILE A 457 12.34 -0.71 -5.16
C ILE A 457 12.54 -0.42 -3.67
N ARG A 458 12.03 0.71 -3.21
CA ARG A 458 12.02 1.11 -1.81
C ARG A 458 10.71 1.81 -1.50
N CYS A 459 9.96 1.30 -0.55
CA CYS A 459 8.69 1.89 -0.18
C CYS A 459 8.89 3.26 0.46
N LEU A 460 8.45 4.29 -0.23
CA LEU A 460 8.45 5.68 0.22
C LEU A 460 7.07 6.28 -0.05
N SER A 461 6.49 6.89 0.97
CA SER A 461 5.23 7.64 0.86
C SER A 461 5.49 9.13 1.02
N VAL A 462 4.76 9.90 0.24
CA VAL A 462 4.73 11.35 0.30
C VAL A 462 3.38 11.77 0.88
N ARG A 463 3.41 12.44 2.02
CA ARG A 463 2.23 13.12 2.55
C ARG A 463 2.17 14.53 2.00
N TYR A 464 1.02 14.91 1.49
CA TYR A 464 0.78 16.24 0.92
C TYR A 464 -0.66 16.68 1.23
N GLY A 465 -0.94 17.96 1.03
CA GLY A 465 -2.25 18.58 1.20
C GLY A 465 -2.25 19.99 0.65
N GLU A 466 -3.31 20.76 0.90
CA GLU A 466 -3.47 22.12 0.40
C GLU A 466 -2.28 23.05 0.73
N ASN A 467 -1.67 22.87 1.91
CA ASN A 467 -0.58 23.70 2.39
C ASN A 467 0.82 23.20 1.97
N SER A 468 0.90 22.11 1.23
CA SER A 468 2.20 21.59 0.78
C SER A 468 2.80 22.45 -0.33
N PRO A 469 4.14 22.63 -0.34
CA PRO A 469 4.81 23.31 -1.44
C PRO A 469 4.58 22.55 -2.75
N LYS A 470 4.11 23.23 -3.79
CA LYS A 470 3.93 22.62 -5.11
C LYS A 470 5.21 21.96 -5.62
N ASP A 471 6.35 22.61 -5.38
CA ASP A 471 7.68 22.09 -5.79
C ASP A 471 8.00 20.74 -5.13
N PHE A 472 7.51 20.49 -3.92
CA PHE A 472 7.66 19.20 -3.25
C PHE A 472 6.84 18.11 -3.94
N VAL A 473 5.57 18.39 -4.23
CA VAL A 473 4.69 17.47 -4.96
C VAL A 473 5.25 17.18 -6.36
N ARG A 474 5.71 18.25 -7.06
CA ARG A 474 6.38 18.11 -8.35
C ARG A 474 7.60 17.21 -8.25
N ARG A 475 8.49 17.44 -7.25
CA ARG A 475 9.69 16.62 -7.07
C ARG A 475 9.36 15.13 -6.85
N ALA A 476 8.34 14.86 -6.08
CA ALA A 476 7.87 13.49 -5.87
C ALA A 476 7.38 12.83 -7.17
N LEU A 477 6.63 13.58 -8.01
CA LEU A 477 6.20 13.09 -9.33
C LEU A 477 7.37 12.85 -10.29
N GLU A 478 8.40 13.69 -10.25
CA GLU A 478 9.64 13.49 -11.03
C GLU A 478 10.30 12.16 -10.67
N VAL A 479 10.39 11.85 -9.37
CA VAL A 479 10.93 10.57 -8.90
C VAL A 479 10.10 9.40 -9.44
N VAL A 480 8.77 9.48 -9.40
CA VAL A 480 7.88 8.45 -9.97
C VAL A 480 8.18 8.23 -11.45
N GLY A 481 8.26 9.31 -12.23
CA GLY A 481 8.49 9.27 -13.66
C GLY A 481 9.87 8.74 -14.06
N HIS A 482 10.91 9.14 -13.32
CA HIS A 482 12.28 8.73 -13.60
C HIS A 482 12.55 7.27 -13.19
N LEU A 483 12.10 6.88 -12.00
CA LEU A 483 12.28 5.50 -11.53
C LEU A 483 11.41 4.49 -12.26
N GLN A 484 10.17 4.85 -12.60
CA GLN A 484 9.19 3.93 -13.20
C GLN A 484 9.00 2.64 -12.39
N LYS A 485 9.12 2.74 -11.06
CA LYS A 485 9.01 1.62 -10.10
C LYS A 485 7.83 1.76 -9.15
N GLY A 486 6.91 2.68 -9.47
CA GLY A 486 5.69 2.92 -8.69
C GLY A 486 5.91 3.54 -7.30
N VAL A 487 7.03 4.22 -7.09
CA VAL A 487 7.36 4.94 -5.86
C VAL A 487 7.81 6.37 -6.18
N PRO A 488 7.53 7.36 -5.30
CA PRO A 488 6.74 7.31 -4.06
C PRO A 488 5.23 7.24 -4.28
N PHE A 489 4.48 6.93 -3.19
CA PHE A 489 3.01 6.98 -3.15
C PHE A 489 2.55 8.30 -2.55
N PHE A 490 1.34 8.73 -2.90
CA PHE A 490 0.81 10.02 -2.46
C PHE A 490 -0.36 9.84 -1.49
N PHE A 491 -0.28 10.47 -0.32
CA PHE A 491 -1.31 10.47 0.71
C PHE A 491 -1.73 11.89 1.03
N ASN A 492 -3.02 12.14 1.00
CA ASN A 492 -3.61 13.46 1.16
C ASN A 492 -4.01 13.72 2.62
N ASP A 493 -3.31 14.64 3.28
CA ASP A 493 -3.57 15.05 4.65
C ASP A 493 -4.98 15.63 4.85
N ASP A 494 -5.52 16.35 3.84
CA ASP A 494 -6.86 16.97 3.89
C ASP A 494 -8.01 15.94 3.90
N VAL A 495 -7.69 14.67 3.62
CA VAL A 495 -8.60 13.54 3.69
C VAL A 495 -8.28 12.65 4.87
N MET A 496 -7.01 12.26 5.02
CA MET A 496 -6.61 11.25 6.01
C MET A 496 -6.76 11.75 7.44
N ILE A 497 -6.37 13.01 7.71
CA ILE A 497 -6.48 13.57 9.07
C ILE A 497 -7.95 13.65 9.51
N PRO A 498 -8.88 14.27 8.78
CA PRO A 498 -10.30 14.24 9.14
C PRO A 498 -10.88 12.84 9.28
N SER A 499 -10.45 11.89 8.44
CA SER A 499 -10.91 10.51 8.51
C SER A 499 -10.49 9.81 9.81
N LEU A 500 -9.25 10.01 10.26
CA LEU A 500 -8.74 9.48 11.53
C LEU A 500 -9.44 10.14 12.74
N VAL A 501 -9.66 11.46 12.68
CA VAL A 501 -10.39 12.17 13.74
C VAL A 501 -11.84 11.67 13.85
N SER A 502 -12.50 11.40 12.72
CA SER A 502 -13.85 10.83 12.74
C SER A 502 -13.89 9.43 13.36
N ALA A 503 -12.80 8.70 13.33
CA ALA A 503 -12.63 7.38 13.98
C ALA A 503 -12.21 7.49 15.45
N GLY A 504 -12.18 8.68 16.04
CA GLY A 504 -11.91 8.91 17.46
C GLY A 504 -10.43 9.09 17.82
N ILE A 505 -9.55 9.31 16.83
CA ILE A 505 -8.14 9.61 17.06
C ILE A 505 -7.98 11.11 17.36
N ASP A 506 -7.21 11.44 18.39
CA ASP A 506 -6.90 12.83 18.73
C ASP A 506 -6.29 13.57 17.54
N ILE A 507 -6.65 14.84 17.34
CA ILE A 507 -6.22 15.62 16.17
C ILE A 507 -4.70 15.73 16.05
N LYS A 508 -3.96 15.84 17.16
CA LYS A 508 -2.49 15.93 17.15
C LYS A 508 -1.87 14.61 16.72
N ASP A 509 -2.42 13.51 17.21
CA ASP A 509 -2.01 12.17 16.84
C ASP A 509 -2.40 11.86 15.39
N ALA A 510 -3.62 12.24 14.97
CA ALA A 510 -4.06 12.11 13.60
C ALA A 510 -3.16 12.89 12.61
N ARG A 511 -2.61 14.06 13.01
CA ARG A 511 -1.64 14.81 12.20
C ARG A 511 -0.28 14.14 12.10
N ASP A 512 0.05 13.27 13.06
CA ASP A 512 1.30 12.50 13.01
C ASP A 512 1.15 11.13 12.35
N TYR A 513 0.01 10.84 11.72
CA TYR A 513 -0.20 9.56 11.04
C TYR A 513 0.91 9.21 10.05
N THR A 514 1.14 7.94 9.86
CA THR A 514 2.07 7.40 8.89
C THR A 514 1.49 6.16 8.20
N GLN A 515 2.17 5.67 7.20
CA GLN A 515 1.84 4.41 6.54
C GLN A 515 2.75 3.29 7.02
N LEU A 516 2.21 2.10 7.02
CA LEU A 516 2.98 0.87 7.17
C LEU A 516 2.72 -0.05 5.97
N GLY A 517 3.60 -1.00 5.78
CA GLY A 517 3.43 -2.02 4.76
C GLY A 517 3.13 -1.44 3.38
N CYS A 518 1.92 -1.64 2.91
CA CYS A 518 1.48 -1.17 1.59
C CYS A 518 0.94 0.27 1.64
N VAL A 519 -0.25 0.45 2.23
CA VAL A 519 -0.96 1.74 2.32
C VAL A 519 -1.72 1.90 3.64
N GLU A 520 -1.56 0.99 4.56
CA GLU A 520 -2.25 0.97 5.84
C GLU A 520 -1.85 2.19 6.67
N THR A 521 -2.84 2.82 7.31
CA THR A 521 -2.63 4.04 8.10
C THR A 521 -2.54 3.73 9.59
N VAL A 522 -1.52 4.29 10.24
CA VAL A 522 -1.27 4.09 11.67
C VAL A 522 -0.80 5.37 12.35
N ILE A 523 -0.89 5.38 13.68
CA ILE A 523 -0.28 6.41 14.52
C ILE A 523 1.01 5.85 15.11
N PRO A 524 2.19 6.39 14.74
CA PRO A 524 3.49 5.86 15.15
C PRO A 524 3.59 5.73 16.67
N GLY A 525 4.02 4.56 17.14
CA GLY A 525 4.24 4.31 18.57
C GLY A 525 3.00 4.41 19.46
N LYS A 526 1.79 4.55 18.91
CA LYS A 526 0.55 4.69 19.69
C LYS A 526 -0.55 3.71 19.28
N SER A 527 -0.46 3.10 18.12
CA SER A 527 -1.52 2.22 17.61
C SER A 527 -1.08 0.78 17.44
N ASN A 528 -2.02 -0.13 17.72
CA ASN A 528 -2.02 -1.48 17.18
C ASN A 528 -3.13 -1.55 16.12
N PRO A 529 -2.79 -1.51 14.82
CA PRO A 529 -3.77 -1.37 13.75
C PRO A 529 -4.44 -2.69 13.37
N HIS A 530 -3.96 -3.82 13.88
CA HIS A 530 -4.38 -5.15 13.43
C HIS A 530 -4.64 -5.15 11.91
N ALA A 531 -3.62 -4.68 11.16
CA ALA A 531 -3.71 -4.48 9.72
C ALA A 531 -4.17 -5.77 9.02
N VAL A 532 -4.89 -5.62 7.91
CA VAL A 532 -5.37 -6.72 7.08
C VAL A 532 -6.26 -7.74 7.79
N SER A 533 -6.84 -7.42 8.95
CA SER A 533 -7.64 -8.35 9.74
C SER A 533 -8.95 -8.78 9.06
N GLY A 534 -9.64 -7.88 8.37
CA GLY A 534 -10.85 -8.19 7.62
C GLY A 534 -10.61 -8.14 6.11
N ARG A 535 -10.89 -9.23 5.42
CA ARG A 535 -10.69 -9.33 3.96
C ARG A 535 -11.91 -9.94 3.25
N PRO A 536 -13.14 -9.42 3.51
CA PRO A 536 -14.35 -9.99 2.92
C PRO A 536 -14.45 -9.74 1.41
N ASN A 537 -15.00 -10.69 0.68
CA ASN A 537 -15.38 -10.52 -0.73
C ASN A 537 -16.81 -9.96 -0.84
N LEU A 538 -16.94 -8.64 -0.92
CA LEU A 538 -18.26 -7.99 -0.95
C LEU A 538 -19.02 -8.24 -2.26
N LEU A 539 -18.35 -8.59 -3.37
CA LEU A 539 -19.02 -8.90 -4.65
C LEU A 539 -19.90 -10.15 -4.55
N LYS A 540 -19.61 -11.07 -3.62
CA LYS A 540 -20.46 -12.21 -3.32
C LYS A 540 -21.87 -11.81 -2.91
N ALA A 541 -22.08 -10.63 -2.37
CA ALA A 541 -23.41 -10.10 -2.04
C ALA A 541 -24.30 -9.94 -3.28
N VAL A 542 -23.72 -9.50 -4.41
CA VAL A 542 -24.44 -9.43 -5.70
C VAL A 542 -24.80 -10.83 -6.20
N GLU A 543 -23.83 -11.75 -6.12
CA GLU A 543 -24.05 -13.15 -6.48
C GLU A 543 -25.19 -13.78 -5.66
N TYR A 544 -25.15 -13.62 -4.33
CA TYR A 544 -26.17 -14.18 -3.44
C TYR A 544 -27.57 -13.60 -3.72
N ALA A 545 -27.65 -12.27 -3.89
CA ALA A 545 -28.91 -11.60 -4.16
C ALA A 545 -29.58 -12.07 -5.46
N LEU A 546 -28.79 -12.35 -6.49
CA LEU A 546 -29.28 -12.81 -7.81
C LEU A 546 -29.42 -14.33 -7.92
N ASN A 547 -29.00 -15.11 -6.93
CA ASN A 547 -29.07 -16.55 -6.87
C ASN A 547 -29.96 -17.09 -5.71
N ASP A 548 -31.03 -16.38 -5.40
CA ASP A 548 -31.97 -16.77 -4.33
C ASP A 548 -31.31 -17.03 -2.97
N GLY A 549 -30.31 -16.23 -2.65
CA GLY A 549 -29.53 -16.31 -1.40
C GLY A 549 -28.49 -17.43 -1.37
N LYS A 550 -28.13 -18.01 -2.52
CA LYS A 550 -27.18 -19.11 -2.59
C LYS A 550 -25.89 -18.71 -3.28
N SER A 551 -24.80 -19.36 -2.91
CA SER A 551 -23.55 -19.30 -3.65
C SER A 551 -23.69 -19.93 -5.04
N MET A 552 -23.16 -19.27 -6.08
CA MET A 552 -23.00 -19.84 -7.42
C MET A 552 -21.84 -20.84 -7.52
N ILE A 553 -21.00 -20.93 -6.51
CA ILE A 553 -19.83 -21.82 -6.47
C ILE A 553 -20.21 -23.13 -5.80
N SER A 554 -20.77 -23.08 -4.58
CA SER A 554 -21.06 -24.28 -3.76
C SER A 554 -22.55 -24.63 -3.66
N ASP A 555 -23.46 -23.83 -4.22
CA ASP A 555 -24.93 -23.92 -4.04
C ASP A 555 -25.39 -23.83 -2.56
N THR A 556 -24.50 -23.37 -1.67
CA THR A 556 -24.82 -23.22 -0.25
C THR A 556 -25.78 -22.04 -0.05
N LEU A 557 -26.86 -22.27 0.70
CA LEU A 557 -27.78 -21.21 1.13
C LEU A 557 -27.12 -20.37 2.22
N ILE A 558 -27.11 -19.05 2.02
CA ILE A 558 -26.55 -18.10 2.97
C ILE A 558 -27.57 -17.74 4.02
N GLU A 559 -27.25 -18.07 5.26
CA GLU A 559 -28.10 -17.80 6.43
C GLU A 559 -27.94 -16.34 6.90
N GLY A 560 -28.93 -15.86 7.66
CA GLY A 560 -28.87 -14.53 8.30
C GLY A 560 -29.41 -13.38 7.46
N VAL A 561 -29.85 -13.62 6.23
CA VAL A 561 -30.51 -12.63 5.37
C VAL A 561 -31.91 -13.13 4.98
N ASN A 562 -32.90 -12.25 5.11
CA ASN A 562 -34.24 -12.54 4.58
C ASN A 562 -34.23 -12.32 3.07
N GLN A 563 -33.93 -13.38 2.32
CA GLN A 563 -33.81 -13.35 0.87
C GLN A 563 -35.19 -13.55 0.23
N PRO A 564 -35.75 -12.54 -0.49
CA PRO A 564 -36.90 -12.78 -1.37
C PRO A 564 -36.49 -13.61 -2.58
N LYS A 565 -37.48 -14.27 -3.21
CA LYS A 565 -37.23 -14.95 -4.49
C LYS A 565 -36.84 -13.93 -5.56
N SER A 566 -36.06 -14.34 -6.54
CA SER A 566 -35.69 -13.49 -7.68
C SER A 566 -36.90 -12.88 -8.37
N THR A 567 -38.02 -13.63 -8.49
CA THR A 567 -39.29 -13.13 -9.03
C THR A 567 -39.93 -12.00 -8.25
N GLU A 568 -39.53 -11.75 -7.00
CA GLU A 568 -40.05 -10.69 -6.14
C GLU A 568 -39.18 -9.43 -6.19
N LEU A 569 -38.00 -9.48 -6.85
CA LEU A 569 -37.10 -8.34 -7.07
C LEU A 569 -37.56 -7.52 -8.29
N ASP A 570 -38.78 -6.96 -8.22
CA ASP A 570 -39.44 -6.27 -9.31
C ASP A 570 -38.98 -4.81 -9.51
N SER A 571 -38.10 -4.28 -8.65
CA SER A 571 -37.50 -2.96 -8.74
C SER A 571 -36.02 -2.94 -8.38
N TYR A 572 -35.30 -1.95 -8.89
CA TYR A 572 -33.89 -1.73 -8.57
C TYR A 572 -33.65 -1.57 -7.07
N GLU A 573 -34.52 -0.82 -6.38
CA GLU A 573 -34.43 -0.58 -4.95
C GLU A 573 -34.48 -1.89 -4.17
N LYS A 574 -35.38 -2.81 -4.52
CA LYS A 574 -35.46 -4.13 -3.88
C LYS A 574 -34.17 -4.95 -4.09
N LEU A 575 -33.64 -4.96 -5.32
CA LEU A 575 -32.38 -5.66 -5.59
C LEU A 575 -31.24 -5.05 -4.77
N ARG A 576 -31.10 -3.71 -4.80
CA ARG A 576 -30.09 -2.99 -4.01
C ARG A 576 -30.18 -3.32 -2.52
N ASP A 577 -31.39 -3.25 -1.95
CA ASP A 577 -31.61 -3.49 -0.53
C ASP A 577 -31.23 -4.92 -0.12
N VAL A 578 -31.47 -5.90 -0.98
CA VAL A 578 -31.05 -7.29 -0.75
C VAL A 578 -29.53 -7.43 -0.85
N VAL A 579 -28.89 -6.82 -1.85
CA VAL A 579 -27.41 -6.79 -1.94
C VAL A 579 -26.81 -6.18 -0.69
N PHE A 580 -27.36 -5.07 -0.21
CA PHE A 580 -26.89 -4.40 1.03
C PHE A 580 -27.12 -5.27 2.28
N ALA A 581 -28.20 -6.00 2.35
CA ALA A 581 -28.43 -6.96 3.45
C ALA A 581 -27.37 -8.06 3.47
N HIS A 582 -26.98 -8.58 2.30
CA HIS A 582 -25.88 -9.55 2.20
C HIS A 582 -24.51 -8.92 2.54
N ILE A 583 -24.21 -7.68 2.08
CA ILE A 583 -22.99 -6.94 2.49
C ILE A 583 -22.93 -6.83 4.01
N LYS A 584 -24.04 -6.41 4.65
CA LYS A 584 -24.11 -6.28 6.12
C LYS A 584 -23.85 -7.61 6.82
N ASN A 585 -24.40 -8.71 6.32
CA ASN A 585 -24.20 -10.04 6.88
C ASN A 585 -22.75 -10.52 6.73
N ILE A 586 -22.13 -10.31 5.57
CA ILE A 586 -20.72 -10.63 5.32
C ILE A 586 -19.82 -9.83 6.29
N LEU A 587 -20.02 -8.53 6.41
CA LEU A 587 -19.26 -7.67 7.32
C LEU A 587 -19.47 -8.06 8.77
N LYS A 588 -20.72 -8.37 9.19
CA LYS A 588 -21.04 -8.82 10.55
C LYS A 588 -20.20 -10.05 10.93
N ILE A 589 -20.28 -11.12 10.11
CA ILE A 589 -19.56 -12.35 10.38
C ILE A 589 -18.05 -12.10 10.37
N THR A 590 -17.55 -11.29 9.42
CA THR A 590 -16.12 -10.92 9.37
C THR A 590 -15.67 -10.26 10.68
N CYS A 591 -16.41 -9.27 11.19
CA CYS A 591 -16.07 -8.56 12.43
C CYS A 591 -16.13 -9.48 13.65
N GLU A 592 -17.16 -10.33 13.75
CA GLU A 592 -17.29 -11.33 14.81
C GLU A 592 -16.10 -12.30 14.82
N LYS A 593 -15.64 -12.74 13.63
CA LYS A 593 -14.47 -13.61 13.49
C LYS A 593 -13.17 -12.92 13.91
N ILE A 594 -12.98 -11.67 13.54
CA ILE A 594 -11.81 -10.88 13.98
C ILE A 594 -11.72 -10.88 15.50
N VAL A 595 -12.83 -10.60 16.17
CA VAL A 595 -12.86 -10.56 17.65
C VAL A 595 -12.50 -11.92 18.25
N LEU A 596 -13.04 -13.02 17.71
CA LEU A 596 -12.70 -14.38 18.16
C LEU A 596 -11.20 -14.69 17.95
N GLN A 597 -10.68 -14.34 16.79
CA GLN A 597 -9.26 -14.59 16.46
C GLN A 597 -8.30 -13.76 17.31
N THR A 598 -8.73 -12.59 17.80
CA THR A 598 -7.92 -11.76 18.71
C THR A 598 -7.54 -12.52 19.99
N GLU A 599 -8.43 -13.38 20.52
CA GLU A 599 -8.10 -14.20 21.70
C GLU A 599 -6.92 -15.14 21.44
N ILE A 600 -6.75 -15.61 20.19
CA ILE A 600 -5.59 -16.40 19.78
C ILE A 600 -4.34 -15.50 19.76
N CYS A 601 -4.46 -14.29 19.26
CA CYS A 601 -3.33 -13.36 19.20
C CYS A 601 -2.79 -12.99 20.58
N LYS A 602 -3.61 -12.96 21.62
CA LYS A 602 -3.19 -12.65 23.00
C LYS A 602 -2.13 -13.62 23.55
N ILE A 603 -2.05 -14.84 23.04
CA ILE A 603 -0.98 -15.79 23.43
C ILE A 603 0.38 -15.42 22.82
N ARG A 604 0.38 -14.64 21.73
CA ARG A 604 1.58 -14.12 21.07
C ARG A 604 2.01 -12.84 21.76
N LYS A 605 2.82 -12.95 22.78
CA LYS A 605 3.31 -11.79 23.52
C LYS A 605 4.37 -11.04 22.72
N LYS A 606 4.39 -9.72 22.89
CA LYS A 606 5.27 -8.79 22.16
C LYS A 606 5.87 -7.76 23.13
N PRO A 607 6.74 -8.18 24.06
CA PRO A 607 7.26 -7.29 25.09
C PRO A 607 8.15 -6.15 24.55
N TYR A 608 8.88 -6.35 23.44
CA TYR A 608 9.64 -5.28 22.81
C TYR A 608 8.72 -4.26 22.13
N LYS A 609 7.73 -4.71 21.35
CA LYS A 609 6.72 -3.81 20.80
C LYS A 609 5.94 -3.09 21.88
N SER A 610 5.62 -3.77 22.96
CA SER A 610 4.97 -3.17 24.13
C SER A 610 5.82 -2.06 24.75
N LEU A 611 7.13 -2.23 24.82
CA LEU A 611 8.06 -1.22 25.32
C LEU A 611 8.05 0.06 24.46
N LEU A 612 7.87 -0.09 23.13
CA LEU A 612 7.89 1.00 22.15
C LEU A 612 6.50 1.36 21.63
N THR A 613 5.45 1.07 22.40
CA THR A 613 4.07 1.49 22.09
C THR A 613 3.46 2.14 23.33
N GLU A 614 3.08 3.42 23.19
CA GLU A 614 2.42 4.19 24.26
C GLU A 614 1.13 3.51 24.73
N GLY A 615 0.90 3.51 26.01
CA GLY A 615 -0.23 2.83 26.66
C GLY A 615 0.14 1.45 27.19
N CYS A 616 1.06 0.70 26.57
CA CYS A 616 1.39 -0.66 27.00
C CYS A 616 2.09 -0.69 28.36
N ILE A 617 3.14 0.09 28.52
CA ILE A 617 3.87 0.19 29.80
C ILE A 617 3.02 0.90 30.85
N GLU A 618 2.34 1.97 30.45
CA GLU A 618 1.48 2.77 31.33
C GLU A 618 0.31 1.97 31.93
N ARG A 619 -0.20 0.99 31.21
CA ARG A 619 -1.34 0.15 31.59
C ARG A 619 -0.95 -1.26 32.03
N ALA A 620 0.34 -1.59 32.02
CA ALA A 620 0.84 -2.94 32.27
C ALA A 620 0.20 -4.02 31.37
N LYS A 621 -0.03 -3.68 30.08
CA LYS A 621 -0.69 -4.55 29.12
C LYS A 621 0.17 -4.74 27.88
N ASP A 622 0.34 -6.01 27.48
CA ASP A 622 1.04 -6.38 26.26
C ASP A 622 0.36 -5.80 25.03
N PHE A 623 1.15 -5.52 23.99
CA PHE A 623 0.74 -4.99 22.69
C PHE A 623 -0.45 -5.77 22.09
N ASN A 624 -0.38 -7.10 22.07
CA ASN A 624 -1.45 -7.98 21.58
C ASN A 624 -2.60 -8.19 22.60
N SER A 625 -2.56 -7.51 23.74
CA SER A 625 -3.59 -7.58 24.77
C SER A 625 -4.28 -6.23 25.02
N TYR A 626 -4.43 -5.43 23.95
CA TYR A 626 -5.02 -4.09 23.98
C TYR A 626 -4.23 -3.10 24.87
N GLY A 627 -2.91 -3.15 24.83
CA GLY A 627 -2.04 -2.23 25.55
C GLY A 627 -1.89 -0.87 24.87
N ALA A 628 -1.96 -0.80 23.56
CA ALA A 628 -1.80 0.43 22.78
C ALA A 628 -2.86 1.49 23.11
N VAL A 629 -2.53 2.78 22.91
CA VAL A 629 -3.49 3.88 23.06
C VAL A 629 -4.66 3.71 22.10
N TYR A 630 -4.35 3.41 20.84
CA TYR A 630 -5.33 3.14 19.79
C TYR A 630 -5.22 1.68 19.35
N ASP A 631 -6.29 0.94 19.52
CA ASP A 631 -6.40 -0.46 19.12
C ASP A 631 -7.62 -0.60 18.23
N TYR A 632 -7.39 -0.94 16.94
CA TYR A 632 -8.43 -1.00 15.92
C TYR A 632 -8.13 -2.06 14.87
N TYR A 633 -9.14 -2.46 14.12
CA TYR A 633 -9.04 -3.48 13.08
C TYR A 633 -9.32 -2.87 11.71
N GLN A 634 -8.46 -3.10 10.75
CA GLN A 634 -8.68 -2.65 9.38
C GLN A 634 -9.47 -3.70 8.61
N VAL A 635 -10.59 -3.28 8.02
CA VAL A 635 -11.48 -4.12 7.23
C VAL A 635 -11.46 -3.66 5.78
N MET A 636 -10.89 -4.49 4.92
CA MET A 636 -10.76 -4.20 3.49
C MET A 636 -12.12 -4.30 2.78
N LEU A 637 -12.45 -3.32 1.96
CA LEU A 637 -13.67 -3.30 1.16
C LEU A 637 -13.33 -3.65 -0.30
N PHE A 638 -13.34 -4.96 -0.59
CA PHE A 638 -13.03 -5.47 -1.93
C PHE A 638 -14.15 -5.22 -2.93
N SER A 639 -13.76 -5.02 -4.19
CA SER A 639 -14.65 -5.09 -5.37
C SER A 639 -15.73 -4.02 -5.42
N VAL A 640 -15.58 -2.90 -4.72
CA VAL A 640 -16.57 -1.79 -4.77
C VAL A 640 -16.87 -1.36 -6.21
N PRO A 641 -15.89 -1.17 -7.12
CA PRO A 641 -16.18 -0.83 -8.52
C PRO A 641 -17.02 -1.89 -9.24
N ASN A 642 -16.77 -3.19 -9.01
CA ASN A 642 -17.57 -4.25 -9.63
C ASN A 642 -19.02 -4.28 -9.11
N ILE A 643 -19.23 -4.01 -7.82
CA ILE A 643 -20.57 -3.91 -7.22
C ILE A 643 -21.32 -2.73 -7.85
N ALA A 644 -20.67 -1.57 -7.94
CA ALA A 644 -21.26 -0.37 -8.54
C ALA A 644 -21.60 -0.58 -10.02
N ASP A 645 -20.66 -1.11 -10.80
CA ASP A 645 -20.87 -1.44 -12.21
C ASP A 645 -22.00 -2.45 -12.42
N SER A 646 -22.08 -3.47 -11.55
CA SER A 646 -23.14 -4.49 -11.59
C SER A 646 -24.51 -3.89 -11.30
N LEU A 647 -24.63 -3.11 -10.22
CA LEU A 647 -25.89 -2.47 -9.85
C LEU A 647 -26.33 -1.44 -10.88
N ALA A 648 -25.40 -0.64 -11.43
CA ALA A 648 -25.70 0.31 -12.50
C ALA A 648 -26.17 -0.39 -13.80
N ALA A 649 -25.56 -1.53 -14.14
CA ALA A 649 -25.95 -2.31 -15.30
C ALA A 649 -27.35 -2.93 -15.12
N MET A 650 -27.63 -3.51 -13.96
CA MET A 650 -28.97 -4.04 -13.63
C MET A 650 -30.02 -2.92 -13.65
N LYS A 651 -29.74 -1.79 -12.98
CA LYS A 651 -30.62 -0.64 -12.97
C LYS A 651 -30.99 -0.23 -14.40
N LYS A 652 -30.01 -0.02 -15.24
CA LYS A 652 -30.21 0.48 -16.59
C LYS A 652 -30.88 -0.52 -17.51
N LEU A 653 -30.29 -1.74 -17.64
CA LEU A 653 -30.70 -2.67 -18.70
C LEU A 653 -31.92 -3.52 -18.32
N VAL A 654 -32.13 -3.80 -17.02
CA VAL A 654 -33.22 -4.62 -16.55
C VAL A 654 -34.41 -3.78 -16.08
N TYR A 655 -34.19 -2.77 -15.22
CA TYR A 655 -35.27 -2.03 -14.59
C TYR A 655 -35.71 -0.80 -15.38
N ASP A 656 -34.81 0.05 -15.84
CA ASP A 656 -35.15 1.32 -16.52
C ASP A 656 -35.50 1.08 -17.99
N GLU A 657 -34.62 0.43 -18.76
CA GLU A 657 -34.81 0.15 -20.20
C GLU A 657 -35.67 -1.07 -20.47
N LYS A 658 -35.80 -1.98 -19.51
CA LYS A 658 -36.52 -3.27 -19.62
C LYS A 658 -36.10 -4.04 -20.87
N LYS A 659 -34.82 -3.98 -21.21
CA LYS A 659 -34.22 -4.63 -22.36
C LYS A 659 -34.14 -6.14 -22.13
N TYR A 660 -33.91 -6.55 -20.92
CA TYR A 660 -33.81 -7.89 -20.45
C TYR A 660 -34.70 -8.10 -19.22
N THR A 661 -35.24 -9.33 -19.04
CA THR A 661 -35.92 -9.69 -17.81
C THR A 661 -34.90 -10.12 -16.75
N LEU A 662 -35.27 -10.05 -15.48
CA LEU A 662 -34.41 -10.51 -14.40
C LEU A 662 -34.06 -11.99 -14.55
N ASP A 663 -35.04 -12.81 -14.90
CA ASP A 663 -34.89 -14.27 -15.07
C ASP A 663 -33.89 -14.60 -16.20
N GLU A 664 -33.93 -13.86 -17.31
CA GLU A 664 -32.95 -14.02 -18.40
C GLU A 664 -31.52 -13.71 -17.88
N ILE A 665 -31.32 -12.63 -17.11
CA ILE A 665 -30.01 -12.30 -16.61
C ILE A 665 -29.54 -13.30 -15.56
N VAL A 666 -30.39 -13.71 -14.63
CA VAL A 666 -30.05 -14.77 -13.66
C VAL A 666 -29.64 -16.06 -14.38
N TYR A 667 -30.32 -16.43 -15.47
CA TYR A 667 -29.92 -17.57 -16.31
C TYR A 667 -28.54 -17.37 -16.93
N GLN A 668 -28.25 -16.17 -17.48
CA GLN A 668 -26.95 -15.86 -18.06
C GLN A 668 -25.81 -15.97 -17.01
N LEU A 669 -26.02 -15.42 -15.83
CA LEU A 669 -25.01 -15.42 -14.75
C LEU A 669 -24.74 -16.84 -14.21
N LYS A 670 -25.80 -17.63 -13.99
CA LYS A 670 -25.67 -19.02 -13.50
C LYS A 670 -24.94 -19.94 -14.50
N ASN A 671 -25.03 -19.63 -15.79
CA ASN A 671 -24.41 -20.40 -16.87
C ASN A 671 -23.20 -19.70 -17.51
N ASP A 672 -22.62 -18.72 -16.80
CA ASP A 672 -21.40 -17.98 -17.21
C ASP A 672 -21.56 -17.33 -18.60
N TYR A 673 -22.65 -16.60 -18.82
CA TYR A 673 -22.96 -15.87 -20.04
C TYR A 673 -22.92 -16.76 -21.32
N PRO A 674 -23.79 -17.76 -21.46
CA PRO A 674 -23.87 -18.55 -22.70
C PRO A 674 -24.19 -17.70 -23.94
N ASP A 675 -24.83 -16.54 -23.78
CA ASP A 675 -24.99 -15.52 -24.84
C ASP A 675 -23.99 -14.37 -24.66
N GLU A 676 -22.91 -14.42 -25.40
CA GLU A 676 -21.88 -13.42 -25.41
C GLU A 676 -22.36 -12.00 -25.81
N LEU A 677 -23.44 -11.90 -26.59
CA LEU A 677 -24.00 -10.59 -26.97
C LEU A 677 -24.65 -9.91 -25.77
N ILE A 678 -25.30 -10.67 -24.91
CA ILE A 678 -25.86 -10.15 -23.65
C ILE A 678 -24.71 -9.68 -22.73
N ARG A 679 -23.65 -10.49 -22.56
CA ARG A 679 -22.48 -10.10 -21.78
C ARG A 679 -21.86 -8.80 -22.30
N LEU A 680 -21.63 -8.70 -23.59
CA LEU A 680 -21.08 -7.52 -24.22
C LEU A 680 -21.99 -6.30 -24.07
N ASP A 681 -23.30 -6.47 -23.99
CA ASP A 681 -24.23 -5.39 -23.71
C ASP A 681 -24.07 -4.87 -22.26
N PHE A 682 -23.99 -5.76 -21.30
CA PHE A 682 -23.70 -5.41 -19.91
C PHE A 682 -22.31 -4.77 -19.73
N LEU A 683 -21.33 -5.23 -20.47
CA LEU A 683 -19.98 -4.68 -20.45
C LEU A 683 -19.92 -3.27 -21.07
N ASN A 684 -20.56 -3.06 -22.23
CA ASN A 684 -20.30 -1.89 -23.08
C ASN A 684 -21.42 -0.83 -23.09
N ASN A 685 -22.64 -1.19 -22.67
CA ASN A 685 -23.78 -0.29 -22.76
C ASN A 685 -24.35 0.13 -21.38
N ALA A 686 -23.69 -0.27 -20.30
CA ALA A 686 -23.96 0.22 -18.93
C ALA A 686 -22.85 1.18 -18.48
N PRO A 687 -23.16 2.16 -17.61
CA PRO A 687 -22.14 3.05 -17.07
C PRO A 687 -21.10 2.26 -16.27
N LYS A 688 -19.87 2.75 -16.28
CA LYS A 688 -18.74 2.11 -15.57
C LYS A 688 -18.05 3.16 -14.69
N PHE A 689 -17.72 2.75 -13.47
CA PHE A 689 -16.98 3.54 -12.51
C PHE A 689 -15.60 3.96 -13.08
N GLY A 690 -15.16 5.17 -12.73
CA GLY A 690 -13.88 5.71 -13.18
C GLY A 690 -13.97 6.55 -14.46
N ASN A 691 -15.16 6.85 -14.94
CA ASN A 691 -15.39 7.65 -16.15
C ASN A 691 -16.10 8.98 -15.88
N ASP A 692 -16.15 9.43 -14.62
CA ASP A 692 -16.85 10.65 -14.18
C ASP A 692 -18.35 10.63 -14.54
N ILE A 693 -19.01 9.51 -14.31
CA ILE A 693 -20.44 9.30 -14.56
C ILE A 693 -21.18 9.25 -13.23
N ASP A 694 -21.94 10.29 -12.90
CA ASP A 694 -22.58 10.44 -11.59
C ASP A 694 -23.46 9.27 -11.17
N GLU A 695 -24.12 8.61 -12.12
CA GLU A 695 -25.01 7.47 -11.84
C GLU A 695 -24.26 6.31 -11.17
N VAL A 696 -23.16 5.87 -11.74
CA VAL A 696 -22.39 4.72 -11.19
C VAL A 696 -21.49 5.17 -10.05
N ASP A 697 -20.94 6.39 -10.11
CA ASP A 697 -20.08 6.93 -9.05
C ASP A 697 -20.85 7.10 -7.74
N SER A 698 -22.15 7.52 -7.81
CA SER A 698 -23.01 7.64 -6.62
C SER A 698 -23.35 6.27 -6.02
N ILE A 699 -23.50 5.23 -6.84
CA ILE A 699 -23.69 3.84 -6.34
C ILE A 699 -22.44 3.37 -5.61
N ALA A 700 -21.23 3.62 -6.15
CA ALA A 700 -19.98 3.27 -5.48
C ALA A 700 -19.83 4.00 -4.14
N ALA A 701 -20.19 5.27 -4.09
CA ALA A 701 -20.19 6.07 -2.86
C ALA A 701 -21.20 5.52 -1.84
N GLU A 702 -22.41 5.17 -2.27
CA GLU A 702 -23.45 4.56 -1.43
C GLU A 702 -22.99 3.23 -0.81
N VAL A 703 -22.31 2.37 -1.59
CA VAL A 703 -21.77 1.09 -1.11
C VAL A 703 -20.73 1.33 0.00
N ILE A 704 -19.77 2.23 -0.20
CA ILE A 704 -18.76 2.53 0.82
C ILE A 704 -19.39 3.13 2.06
N ASP A 705 -20.30 4.10 1.89
CA ASP A 705 -21.00 4.75 3.01
C ASP A 705 -21.80 3.76 3.84
N PHE A 706 -22.51 2.84 3.17
CA PHE A 706 -23.22 1.76 3.82
C PHE A 706 -22.28 0.82 4.61
N CYS A 707 -21.14 0.46 4.03
CA CYS A 707 -20.13 -0.35 4.73
C CYS A 707 -19.59 0.38 5.97
N CYS A 708 -19.32 1.69 5.88
CA CYS A 708 -18.89 2.50 7.03
C CYS A 708 -19.94 2.48 8.13
N ASN A 709 -21.22 2.69 7.79
CA ASN A 709 -22.32 2.61 8.76
C ASN A 709 -22.41 1.24 9.44
N CYS A 710 -22.21 0.15 8.69
CA CYS A 710 -22.18 -1.20 9.24
C CYS A 710 -21.01 -1.39 10.22
N LEU A 711 -19.81 -0.94 9.86
CA LEU A 711 -18.63 -1.08 10.71
C LEU A 711 -18.72 -0.22 11.97
N GLU A 712 -19.32 0.97 11.90
CA GLU A 712 -19.64 1.81 13.07
C GLU A 712 -20.62 1.07 14.01
N GLU A 713 -21.72 0.52 13.47
CA GLU A 713 -22.68 -0.29 14.24
C GLU A 713 -22.03 -1.50 14.90
N PHE A 714 -21.14 -2.21 14.19
CA PHE A 714 -20.45 -3.38 14.75
C PHE A 714 -19.37 -2.97 15.76
N SER A 715 -18.75 -1.80 15.59
CA SER A 715 -17.81 -1.25 16.57
C SER A 715 -18.50 -1.02 17.91
N GLU A 716 -19.69 -0.44 17.91
CA GLU A 716 -20.49 -0.25 19.11
C GLU A 716 -20.93 -1.58 19.73
N LYS A 717 -21.45 -2.51 18.93
CA LYS A 717 -21.97 -3.79 19.40
C LYS A 717 -20.91 -4.71 19.98
N LEU A 718 -19.72 -4.75 19.37
CA LEU A 718 -18.63 -5.64 19.75
C LEU A 718 -17.63 -5.00 20.71
N GLY A 719 -17.78 -3.68 20.98
CA GLY A 719 -16.87 -2.93 21.85
C GLY A 719 -15.43 -2.89 21.28
N ARG A 720 -15.30 -2.83 19.98
CA ARG A 720 -14.03 -2.78 19.22
C ARG A 720 -14.13 -1.75 18.11
N SER A 721 -13.01 -1.19 17.68
CA SER A 721 -12.97 -0.22 16.60
C SER A 721 -12.65 -0.91 15.27
N PHE A 722 -13.53 -0.81 14.28
CA PHE A 722 -13.33 -1.32 12.93
C PHE A 722 -13.22 -0.17 11.94
N HIS A 723 -12.09 -0.09 11.22
CA HIS A 723 -11.78 0.95 10.27
C HIS A 723 -12.01 0.47 8.82
N ALA A 724 -12.87 1.15 8.09
CA ALA A 724 -13.08 0.87 6.67
C ALA A 724 -11.81 1.15 5.86
N GLN A 725 -11.44 0.21 5.01
CA GLN A 725 -10.26 0.30 4.15
C GLN A 725 -10.62 -0.14 2.72
N PRO A 726 -11.09 0.76 1.85
CA PRO A 726 -11.26 0.48 0.41
C PRO A 726 -9.90 0.25 -0.27
N PHE A 727 -9.35 -0.93 -0.05
CA PHE A 727 -8.05 -1.39 -0.53
C PHE A 727 -8.11 -2.90 -0.79
N SER A 728 -7.30 -3.38 -1.72
CA SER A 728 -7.07 -4.79 -1.95
C SER A 728 -5.56 -5.05 -2.11
N TYR A 729 -5.16 -6.25 -1.75
CA TYR A 729 -3.83 -6.79 -2.02
C TYR A 729 -3.92 -7.77 -3.19
N LEU A 730 -3.04 -8.75 -3.29
CA LEU A 730 -3.06 -9.79 -4.33
C LEU A 730 -4.32 -10.68 -4.32
N TRP A 731 -5.15 -10.62 -3.27
CA TRP A 731 -6.35 -11.43 -3.13
C TRP A 731 -7.43 -11.17 -4.17
N LEU A 732 -7.26 -10.17 -5.04
CA LEU A 732 -8.17 -9.92 -6.16
C LEU A 732 -8.32 -11.13 -7.10
N ILE A 733 -7.26 -11.93 -7.26
CA ILE A 733 -7.28 -13.17 -8.04
C ILE A 733 -8.12 -14.22 -7.31
N GLU A 734 -7.78 -14.50 -6.04
CA GLU A 734 -8.55 -15.46 -5.20
C GLU A 734 -10.03 -15.09 -5.11
N LYS A 735 -10.33 -13.78 -4.90
CA LYS A 735 -11.71 -13.30 -4.83
C LYS A 735 -12.44 -13.49 -6.16
N GLY A 736 -11.76 -13.27 -7.28
CA GLY A 736 -12.28 -13.52 -8.62
C GLY A 736 -12.60 -15.00 -8.85
N LEU A 737 -11.64 -15.88 -8.58
CA LEU A 737 -11.77 -17.34 -8.72
C LEU A 737 -12.96 -17.89 -7.93
N ASN A 738 -13.24 -17.33 -6.77
CA ASN A 738 -14.31 -17.73 -5.87
C ASN A 738 -15.65 -16.98 -6.09
N THR A 739 -15.80 -16.27 -7.22
CA THR A 739 -17.03 -15.52 -7.54
C THR A 739 -17.57 -15.96 -8.90
N GLY A 740 -18.86 -16.22 -8.97
CA GLY A 740 -19.60 -16.50 -10.20
C GLY A 740 -19.54 -15.35 -11.22
N ALA A 741 -20.18 -15.48 -12.37
CA ALA A 741 -20.34 -14.38 -13.31
C ALA A 741 -21.17 -13.25 -12.68
N THR A 742 -20.86 -11.99 -13.03
CA THR A 742 -21.49 -10.80 -12.42
C THR A 742 -22.04 -9.82 -13.47
N PRO A 743 -23.09 -9.02 -13.12
CA PRO A 743 -23.77 -8.14 -14.09
C PRO A 743 -22.91 -7.00 -14.65
N ASP A 744 -21.71 -6.78 -14.12
CA ASP A 744 -20.76 -5.85 -14.73
C ASP A 744 -20.13 -6.37 -16.03
N GLY A 745 -20.47 -7.60 -16.46
CA GLY A 745 -19.97 -8.28 -17.66
C GLY A 745 -18.71 -9.13 -17.41
N ARG A 746 -18.42 -9.47 -16.14
CA ARG A 746 -17.31 -10.33 -15.72
C ARG A 746 -17.74 -11.81 -15.79
N HIS A 747 -16.92 -12.67 -16.38
CA HIS A 747 -17.07 -14.11 -16.33
C HIS A 747 -16.79 -14.70 -14.94
N LYS A 748 -17.29 -15.91 -14.70
CA LYS A 748 -16.93 -16.69 -13.52
C LYS A 748 -15.40 -16.87 -13.46
N GLY A 749 -14.81 -16.61 -12.31
CA GLY A 749 -13.38 -16.83 -12.09
C GLY A 749 -12.47 -15.69 -12.56
N GLU A 750 -12.94 -14.74 -13.37
CA GLU A 750 -12.14 -13.56 -13.72
C GLU A 750 -11.80 -12.72 -12.49
N ASN A 751 -10.65 -12.04 -12.53
CA ASN A 751 -10.19 -11.16 -11.45
C ASN A 751 -11.21 -10.06 -11.16
N VAL A 752 -11.21 -9.56 -9.92
CA VAL A 752 -12.02 -8.41 -9.52
C VAL A 752 -11.23 -7.11 -9.62
N ALA A 753 -11.91 -5.97 -9.54
CA ALA A 753 -11.29 -4.67 -9.55
C ALA A 753 -10.32 -4.50 -8.38
N TYR A 754 -9.26 -3.74 -8.63
CA TYR A 754 -8.23 -3.43 -7.67
C TYR A 754 -8.61 -2.24 -6.80
N SER A 755 -8.71 -2.42 -5.48
CA SER A 755 -9.03 -1.32 -4.55
C SER A 755 -10.26 -0.51 -5.01
N VAL A 756 -10.12 0.82 -5.16
CA VAL A 756 -11.13 1.67 -5.82
C VAL A 756 -10.72 2.08 -7.24
N SER A 757 -9.72 1.43 -7.81
CA SER A 757 -9.41 1.63 -9.24
C SER A 757 -10.54 1.04 -10.09
N PRO A 758 -10.86 1.65 -11.24
CA PRO A 758 -11.82 1.06 -12.17
C PRO A 758 -11.44 -0.37 -12.54
N MET A 759 -12.43 -1.20 -12.86
CA MET A 759 -12.16 -2.53 -13.41
C MET A 759 -11.33 -2.40 -14.70
N GLN A 760 -10.39 -3.33 -14.90
CA GLN A 760 -9.40 -3.27 -15.97
C GLN A 760 -10.03 -3.02 -17.34
N GLY A 761 -9.49 -2.03 -18.06
CA GLY A 761 -9.92 -1.67 -19.41
C GLY A 761 -11.28 -0.99 -19.51
N ARG A 762 -11.88 -0.56 -18.37
CA ARG A 762 -13.19 0.09 -18.35
C ARG A 762 -13.15 1.62 -18.11
N ASP A 763 -11.95 2.15 -17.83
CA ASP A 763 -11.66 3.57 -17.61
C ASP A 763 -11.10 4.20 -18.89
N PHE A 764 -11.94 4.79 -19.68
CA PHE A 764 -11.60 5.28 -21.02
C PHE A 764 -11.66 6.82 -21.17
N ASN A 765 -12.12 7.55 -20.15
CA ASN A 765 -12.25 9.00 -20.20
C ASN A 765 -11.01 9.78 -19.67
N GLY A 766 -9.87 9.08 -19.47
CA GLY A 766 -8.62 9.68 -19.00
C GLY A 766 -8.50 9.73 -17.48
N VAL A 767 -7.28 10.06 -17.01
CA VAL A 767 -6.93 10.02 -15.58
C VAL A 767 -7.74 11.01 -14.73
N THR A 768 -8.08 12.17 -15.29
CA THR A 768 -8.90 13.17 -14.59
C THR A 768 -10.32 12.68 -14.31
N ALA A 769 -10.90 11.88 -15.22
CA ALA A 769 -12.19 11.25 -14.99
C ALA A 769 -12.13 10.20 -13.88
N VAL A 770 -11.06 9.40 -13.85
CA VAL A 770 -10.80 8.46 -12.76
C VAL A 770 -10.74 9.20 -11.42
N PHE A 771 -9.96 10.27 -11.34
CA PHE A 771 -9.84 11.06 -10.11
C PHE A 771 -11.16 11.72 -9.72
N ASN A 772 -11.95 12.22 -10.69
CA ASN A 772 -13.29 12.77 -10.44
C ASN A 772 -14.21 11.73 -9.79
N SER A 773 -14.25 10.51 -10.33
CA SER A 773 -15.04 9.41 -9.76
C SER A 773 -14.60 9.07 -8.33
N ILE A 774 -13.28 8.98 -8.08
CA ILE A 774 -12.74 8.68 -6.75
C ILE A 774 -13.05 9.80 -5.74
N CYS A 775 -12.99 11.07 -6.17
CA CYS A 775 -13.30 12.21 -5.30
C CYS A 775 -14.77 12.30 -4.86
N LYS A 776 -15.68 11.57 -5.53
CA LYS A 776 -17.09 11.45 -5.14
C LYS A 776 -17.32 10.42 -4.03
N LEU A 777 -16.33 9.56 -3.75
CA LEU A 777 -16.41 8.57 -2.69
C LEU A 777 -16.30 9.23 -1.30
N PRO A 778 -16.90 8.66 -0.25
CA PRO A 778 -16.86 9.22 1.10
C PRO A 778 -15.49 8.95 1.78
N THR A 779 -14.40 9.40 1.16
CA THR A 779 -13.01 9.11 1.55
C THR A 779 -12.65 9.59 2.95
N LYS A 780 -13.36 10.60 3.47
CA LYS A 780 -13.19 11.08 4.86
C LYS A 780 -13.83 10.16 5.92
N ARG A 781 -14.48 9.09 5.51
CA ARG A 781 -15.04 8.05 6.40
C ARG A 781 -14.25 6.73 6.37
N THR A 782 -13.10 6.71 5.69
CA THR A 782 -12.30 5.50 5.49
C THR A 782 -10.90 5.63 6.12
N PRO A 783 -10.79 5.55 7.46
CA PRO A 783 -9.53 5.79 8.17
C PRO A 783 -8.44 4.76 7.85
N GLY A 784 -8.79 3.60 7.31
CA GLY A 784 -7.85 2.60 6.82
C GLY A 784 -7.21 2.92 5.47
N THR A 785 -7.60 4.01 4.81
CA THR A 785 -7.18 4.49 3.48
C THR A 785 -8.04 3.99 2.33
N THR A 786 -8.51 4.92 1.49
CA THR A 786 -9.07 4.63 0.16
C THR A 786 -7.97 4.74 -0.87
N SER A 787 -7.61 3.64 -1.52
CA SER A 787 -6.44 3.56 -2.39
C SER A 787 -6.81 3.32 -3.85
N ALA A 788 -6.10 4.00 -4.76
CA ALA A 788 -6.18 3.75 -6.19
C ALA A 788 -4.79 3.59 -6.81
N ILE A 789 -4.66 2.71 -7.79
CA ILE A 789 -3.54 2.68 -8.73
C ILE A 789 -4.02 3.22 -10.06
N VAL A 790 -3.21 4.05 -10.68
CA VAL A 790 -3.44 4.61 -12.01
C VAL A 790 -2.25 4.27 -12.90
N GLU A 791 -2.54 3.64 -14.02
CA GLU A 791 -1.54 3.29 -15.03
C GLU A 791 -1.33 4.48 -15.97
N VAL A 792 -0.10 4.97 -16.09
CA VAL A 792 0.22 6.18 -16.85
C VAL A 792 1.33 5.90 -17.84
N ASP A 793 1.14 6.35 -19.10
CA ASP A 793 2.19 6.25 -20.12
C ASP A 793 3.41 7.09 -19.69
N PRO A 794 4.63 6.56 -19.77
CA PRO A 794 5.85 7.29 -19.43
C PRO A 794 5.99 8.66 -20.10
N LYS A 795 5.39 8.85 -21.26
CA LYS A 795 5.37 10.13 -21.99
C LYS A 795 4.68 11.27 -21.23
N LEU A 796 3.82 10.97 -20.26
CA LEU A 796 3.22 11.99 -19.41
C LEU A 796 4.16 12.50 -18.32
N PHE A 797 5.16 11.72 -17.94
CA PHE A 797 6.17 12.08 -16.95
C PHE A 797 7.38 12.77 -17.57
N THR A 798 7.15 13.73 -18.45
CA THR A 798 8.21 14.58 -19.00
C THR A 798 8.35 15.85 -18.18
N ASP A 799 9.55 16.42 -18.14
CA ASP A 799 9.84 17.68 -17.42
C ASP A 799 8.82 18.80 -17.77
N LYS A 800 8.34 18.81 -19.00
CA LYS A 800 7.39 19.80 -19.50
C LYS A 800 6.00 19.68 -18.91
N ASN A 801 5.59 18.45 -18.55
CA ASN A 801 4.25 18.17 -18.05
C ASN A 801 4.17 18.21 -16.50
N MET A 802 5.32 18.22 -15.82
CA MET A 802 5.37 18.06 -14.37
C MET A 802 4.64 19.15 -13.59
N ASP A 803 4.68 20.40 -14.05
CA ASP A 803 3.96 21.47 -13.37
C ASP A 803 2.45 21.31 -13.46
N SER A 804 1.96 20.93 -14.63
CA SER A 804 0.52 20.66 -14.85
C SER A 804 0.08 19.43 -14.06
N PHE A 805 0.94 18.42 -13.97
CA PHE A 805 0.66 17.23 -13.17
C PHE A 805 0.64 17.56 -11.66
N ALA A 806 1.58 18.37 -11.17
CA ALA A 806 1.58 18.83 -9.78
C ALA A 806 0.34 19.70 -9.49
N ASP A 807 -0.06 20.60 -10.40
CA ASP A 807 -1.30 21.39 -10.26
C ASP A 807 -2.53 20.48 -10.20
N MET A 808 -2.59 19.47 -11.06
CA MET A 808 -3.66 18.47 -11.04
C MET A 808 -3.72 17.76 -9.67
N MET A 809 -2.61 17.28 -9.15
CA MET A 809 -2.55 16.63 -7.84
C MET A 809 -3.04 17.56 -6.73
N MET A 810 -2.63 18.83 -6.72
CA MET A 810 -3.07 19.81 -5.73
C MET A 810 -4.57 20.12 -5.83
N VAL A 811 -5.13 20.19 -7.04
CA VAL A 811 -6.58 20.38 -7.26
C VAL A 811 -7.36 19.17 -6.74
N PHE A 812 -6.91 17.96 -7.05
CA PHE A 812 -7.60 16.74 -6.62
C PHE A 812 -7.43 16.46 -5.12
N ALA A 813 -6.34 16.92 -4.50
CA ALA A 813 -6.21 16.92 -3.04
C ALA A 813 -7.37 17.69 -2.40
N LYS A 814 -7.64 18.92 -2.84
CA LYS A 814 -8.78 19.73 -2.37
C LYS A 814 -10.14 19.08 -2.61
N ARG A 815 -10.26 18.28 -3.65
CA ARG A 815 -11.52 17.61 -4.02
C ARG A 815 -11.75 16.29 -3.29
N GLY A 816 -10.77 15.77 -2.55
CA GLY A 816 -10.94 14.58 -1.72
C GLY A 816 -10.24 13.32 -2.23
N LEU A 817 -9.29 13.43 -3.17
CA LEU A 817 -8.43 12.31 -3.57
C LEU A 817 -7.61 11.87 -2.34
N SER A 818 -7.76 10.61 -1.90
CA SER A 818 -7.16 10.12 -0.66
C SER A 818 -5.73 9.61 -0.86
N ASN A 819 -5.59 8.45 -1.48
CA ASN A 819 -4.30 7.87 -1.84
C ASN A 819 -4.27 7.55 -3.32
N VAL A 820 -3.15 7.87 -3.97
CA VAL A 820 -2.90 7.47 -5.35
C VAL A 820 -1.49 6.93 -5.52
N GLN A 821 -1.40 5.91 -6.32
CA GLN A 821 -0.18 5.24 -6.71
C GLN A 821 -0.12 5.23 -8.24
N PHE A 822 1.04 5.56 -8.80
CA PHE A 822 1.23 5.55 -10.26
C PHE A 822 2.03 4.34 -10.68
N ASN A 823 1.57 3.64 -11.70
CA ASN A 823 2.37 2.66 -12.43
C ASN A 823 2.73 3.26 -13.78
N VAL A 824 4.01 3.54 -13.96
CA VAL A 824 4.52 4.25 -15.15
C VAL A 824 5.14 3.22 -16.08
N VAL A 825 4.35 2.70 -17.00
CA VAL A 825 4.75 1.63 -17.92
C VAL A 825 3.89 1.65 -19.17
N ASP A 826 4.44 1.23 -20.29
CA ASP A 826 3.67 1.04 -21.52
C ASP A 826 3.34 -0.44 -21.76
N ALA A 827 2.20 -0.68 -22.42
CA ALA A 827 1.70 -2.03 -22.65
C ALA A 827 2.59 -2.88 -23.57
N GLU A 828 3.30 -2.28 -24.51
CA GLU A 828 4.15 -3.03 -25.44
C GLU A 828 5.41 -3.52 -24.73
N THR A 829 6.01 -2.70 -23.88
CA THR A 829 7.13 -3.11 -23.02
C THR A 829 6.75 -4.29 -22.13
N LEU A 830 5.56 -4.28 -21.51
CA LEU A 830 5.07 -5.40 -20.69
C LEU A 830 4.89 -6.68 -21.50
N LYS A 831 4.30 -6.59 -22.70
CA LYS A 831 4.11 -7.75 -23.59
C LYS A 831 5.42 -8.31 -24.07
N GLU A 832 6.41 -7.46 -24.35
CA GLU A 832 7.75 -7.89 -24.72
C GLU A 832 8.49 -8.53 -23.55
N ALA A 833 8.36 -7.95 -22.34
CA ALA A 833 8.93 -8.50 -21.12
C ALA A 833 8.37 -9.88 -20.77
N GLN A 834 7.07 -10.10 -21.01
CA GLN A 834 6.44 -11.41 -20.82
C GLN A 834 6.99 -12.47 -21.81
N LYS A 835 7.32 -12.06 -23.07
CA LYS A 835 7.85 -12.95 -24.09
C LYS A 835 9.34 -13.23 -23.94
N SER A 836 10.10 -12.26 -23.42
CA SER A 836 11.57 -12.29 -23.32
C SER A 836 12.03 -11.77 -21.96
N PRO A 837 11.67 -12.44 -20.85
CA PRO A 837 11.91 -11.95 -19.50
C PRO A 837 13.40 -11.71 -19.20
N GLU A 838 14.29 -12.45 -19.84
CA GLU A 838 15.75 -12.30 -19.68
C GLU A 838 16.27 -10.92 -20.12
N LYS A 839 15.56 -10.20 -20.98
CA LYS A 839 15.93 -8.85 -21.43
C LYS A 839 15.40 -7.75 -20.50
N TYR A 840 14.42 -8.07 -19.67
CA TYR A 840 13.68 -7.12 -18.85
C TYR A 840 13.76 -7.43 -17.34
N GLN A 841 14.86 -8.00 -16.87
CA GLN A 841 15.05 -8.43 -15.46
C GLN A 841 14.89 -7.29 -14.44
N ASN A 842 15.10 -6.05 -14.86
CA ASN A 842 14.96 -4.88 -13.99
C ASN A 842 13.61 -4.15 -14.14
N LEU A 843 12.75 -4.60 -15.06
CA LEU A 843 11.42 -4.02 -15.22
C LEU A 843 10.59 -4.30 -13.97
N SER A 844 10.19 -3.24 -13.29
CA SER A 844 9.38 -3.32 -12.08
C SER A 844 8.01 -2.70 -12.34
N VAL A 845 7.00 -3.26 -11.75
CA VAL A 845 5.62 -2.79 -11.88
C VAL A 845 4.98 -2.62 -10.51
N ARG A 846 4.06 -1.69 -10.42
CA ARG A 846 3.20 -1.56 -9.25
C ARG A 846 2.12 -2.64 -9.31
N VAL A 847 2.15 -3.53 -8.35
CA VAL A 847 1.24 -4.68 -8.33
C VAL A 847 -0.02 -4.30 -7.55
N SER A 848 0.08 -4.18 -6.23
CA SER A 848 -1.06 -4.04 -5.34
C SER A 848 -0.58 -3.63 -3.94
N GLY A 849 -0.34 -2.31 -3.72
CA GLY A 849 0.25 -1.84 -2.46
C GLY A 849 1.77 -2.03 -2.37
N PHE A 850 2.39 -2.77 -3.28
CA PHE A 850 3.83 -2.96 -3.38
C PHE A 850 4.26 -3.01 -4.85
N SER A 851 5.56 -2.89 -5.11
CA SER A 851 6.13 -3.03 -6.44
C SER A 851 6.99 -4.30 -6.49
N GLN A 852 6.99 -4.97 -7.63
CA GLN A 852 7.77 -6.18 -7.86
C GLN A 852 8.36 -6.20 -9.27
N LYS A 853 9.43 -6.95 -9.46
CA LYS A 853 9.97 -7.24 -10.78
C LYS A 853 8.94 -8.02 -11.59
N PHE A 854 8.63 -7.54 -12.80
CA PHE A 854 7.55 -8.09 -13.61
C PHE A 854 7.75 -9.57 -13.97
N HIS A 855 8.99 -9.98 -14.22
CA HIS A 855 9.30 -11.38 -14.57
C HIS A 855 9.15 -12.37 -13.41
N LEU A 856 9.10 -11.89 -12.15
CA LEU A 856 8.89 -12.72 -10.95
C LEU A 856 7.41 -12.94 -10.64
N LEU A 857 6.51 -12.24 -11.33
CA LEU A 857 5.08 -12.42 -11.18
C LEU A 857 4.62 -13.66 -11.94
N ASP A 858 3.62 -14.35 -11.40
CA ASP A 858 2.94 -15.40 -12.15
C ASP A 858 2.25 -14.83 -13.42
N LYS A 859 2.01 -15.70 -14.39
CA LYS A 859 1.49 -15.28 -15.69
C LYS A 859 0.12 -14.59 -15.57
N GLU A 860 -0.74 -15.06 -14.69
CA GLU A 860 -2.07 -14.51 -14.50
C GLU A 860 -2.02 -13.06 -14.00
N LEU A 861 -1.12 -12.78 -13.07
CA LEU A 861 -0.90 -11.43 -12.56
C LEU A 861 -0.22 -10.53 -13.60
N GLN A 862 0.70 -11.06 -14.40
CA GLN A 862 1.28 -10.35 -15.54
C GLN A 862 0.20 -9.95 -16.56
N ASP A 863 -0.67 -10.88 -16.95
CA ASP A 863 -1.79 -10.65 -17.88
C ASP A 863 -2.72 -9.57 -17.32
N HIS A 864 -3.08 -9.66 -16.04
CA HIS A 864 -3.89 -8.66 -15.37
C HIS A 864 -3.28 -7.25 -15.41
N ILE A 865 -1.95 -7.12 -15.21
CA ILE A 865 -1.27 -5.82 -15.28
C ILE A 865 -1.19 -5.31 -16.72
N ILE A 866 -1.02 -6.20 -17.72
CA ILE A 866 -1.02 -5.83 -19.15
C ILE A 866 -2.39 -5.27 -19.56
N GLU A 867 -3.48 -5.81 -19.03
CA GLU A 867 -4.86 -5.43 -19.37
C GLU A 867 -5.30 -4.10 -18.76
N ARG A 868 -4.63 -3.60 -17.72
CA ARG A 868 -4.95 -2.30 -17.12
C ARG A 868 -4.83 -1.18 -18.16
N THR A 869 -5.74 -0.22 -18.11
CA THR A 869 -5.72 0.94 -19.02
C THR A 869 -4.46 1.78 -18.79
N LYS A 870 -3.71 2.04 -19.86
CA LYS A 870 -2.56 2.95 -19.83
C LYS A 870 -3.01 4.32 -20.32
N HIS A 871 -3.23 5.24 -19.38
CA HIS A 871 -3.62 6.60 -19.73
C HIS A 871 -2.50 7.33 -20.45
N LYS A 872 -2.80 7.90 -21.62
CA LYS A 872 -1.85 8.65 -22.48
C LYS A 872 -2.03 10.16 -22.41
N CYS A 873 -3.02 10.61 -21.68
CA CYS A 873 -3.34 12.02 -21.43
C CYS A 873 -4.00 12.20 -20.06
N PHE A 874 -3.94 13.42 -19.55
CA PHE A 874 -4.56 13.82 -18.29
C PHE A 874 -6.09 13.88 -18.34
#